data_862a3d3e72ffd140b232f9ba46129269
#
_entry.id   862a3d3e72ffd140b232f9ba46129269
#
_cell.length_a   1.000
_cell.length_b   1.000
_cell.length_c   1.000
_cell.angle_alpha   90.00
_cell.angle_beta   90.00
_cell.angle_gamma   90.00
#
_symmetry.space_group_name_H-M   'P 1'
#
loop_
_entity.id
_entity.type
_entity.pdbx_description
1 polymer ?
#
loop_
_entity_poly.entity_id
_entity_poly.type
_entity_poly.pdbx_seq_one_letter_code
_entity_poly.pdbx_strand_id
1 'polypeptide(L)'
;MADIDKALPNQVRKEFELPGEEEIKEQVVEEATEEQKSPDDVEVTENEDGSVDINLDPKVASPEGGDEHYSNLAEFLPDDVLGELSSDLNNKYMDYSSSRKEWEQTYTKGLDLLGFKYDNRTEPFQGASGATHPVLAEAVTQFQALAYKELLPADGPVRTQVLGMPTPDKTQQATRVKDFMNYQIMEKMREYEPEFDQMLFNLPLAGSSFKKVYYDDMEQRAVSKFVPADDLIVPYTATSLDDAEAIIHRVKISENDLRKQQVAGFYRDVEIGKPQDKDTEIDRKEREIEGVSKTRDEDIFTLLECHVDLDLEGFEDMNQETGEPSGIKIPYIVTFIEGSHEILSIRRNYESGDPMKRKIQYFVHFKFLPGLGFYGFGLIHMIGGLSRTATSALRQLLDAGTLSNLPAGFKMRGIRIRDDAQSIQPGEFRDVDAPGGNLRDSFMMLPFKEPSQTLLSLMGVVVNAGQRFASIADLQVGDGNQQAAVGTTVALLERGSRTMSAIHKRIYSALKNEFRILARVFKLYLPQEYPYDVVGGQKMIKQSDFDDRVDIVPVADPNIFSQTQRISLAQTELQLAQSNPQMHNMYQSYRNMYEALGVKNIDQVLIRPQQPAPKDPALEHIDALGGAQFQAFPGQDHRAHITAHLNFMATNIARNNPMVMASLEKNIFEHISLMAQEQIELEFKDELVQMQQMQIAMQQNPQMAQQMQMQLMMMQQRVEARKAQLIAEMMEEFMNEEKKITSQFDNDPIAKLRERELDLRAMENQRKKEQDEERMNLDKMKTMMNQTNQEDKLQQNEELANLRADTSIEKTILSKTIPSADSMMKNTENMVPNIEIMRKG
;
A
#
# COMPACT_ATOMS: atom_id res chain seq x y z
N MET A 1 -42.96 -1.10 -5.85
CA MET A 1 -43.27 0.19 -6.53
C MET A 1 -44.70 0.26 -7.09
N ALA A 2 -45.59 -0.60 -6.74
CA ALA A 2 -46.96 -0.60 -7.27
C ALA A 2 -48.06 -0.01 -6.31
N ASP A 3 -47.69 0.41 -5.09
CA ASP A 3 -48.68 0.85 -4.08
C ASP A 3 -48.63 2.34 -3.67
N ILE A 4 -47.72 3.13 -4.32
CA ILE A 4 -47.62 4.59 -4.01
C ILE A 4 -48.58 5.42 -4.90
N ASP A 5 -49.05 4.88 -6.00
CA ASP A 5 -49.87 5.57 -6.99
C ASP A 5 -51.36 5.76 -6.59
N LYS A 6 -51.79 5.19 -5.47
CA LYS A 6 -53.20 5.28 -5.03
C LYS A 6 -53.49 6.34 -3.94
N ALA A 7 -52.47 7.08 -3.48
CA ALA A 7 -52.63 7.96 -2.31
C ALA A 7 -52.63 9.48 -2.61
N LEU A 8 -52.51 9.93 -3.87
CA LEU A 8 -52.49 11.36 -4.21
C LEU A 8 -53.83 11.84 -4.83
N PRO A 9 -54.36 12.98 -4.39
CA PRO A 9 -55.61 13.53 -4.96
C PRO A 9 -55.41 13.99 -6.41
N ASN A 10 -56.44 13.80 -7.26
CA ASN A 10 -56.43 14.11 -8.70
C ASN A 10 -56.07 15.57 -9.08
N GLN A 11 -56.03 16.50 -8.16
CA GLN A 11 -55.65 17.90 -8.43
C GLN A 11 -54.13 18.10 -8.46
N VAL A 12 -53.35 17.25 -7.82
CA VAL A 12 -51.87 17.32 -7.81
C VAL A 12 -51.29 16.69 -9.07
N ARG A 13 -52.02 15.82 -9.76
CA ARG A 13 -51.60 15.18 -11.02
C ARG A 13 -51.46 16.15 -12.22
N LYS A 14 -52.23 17.26 -12.21
CA LYS A 14 -52.16 18.21 -13.34
C LYS A 14 -51.01 19.20 -13.28
N GLU A 15 -50.41 19.40 -12.08
CA GLU A 15 -49.25 20.28 -11.92
C GLU A 15 -47.86 19.58 -12.17
N PHE A 16 -47.88 18.27 -12.36
CA PHE A 16 -46.68 17.45 -12.61
C PHE A 16 -46.74 16.62 -13.91
N GLU A 17 -47.55 17.01 -14.88
CA GLU A 17 -47.42 16.47 -16.23
C GLU A 17 -46.15 17.11 -16.84
N LEU A 18 -45.10 16.30 -16.92
CA LEU A 18 -43.91 16.58 -17.74
C LEU A 18 -44.34 16.77 -19.20
N PRO A 19 -43.68 17.63 -19.98
CA PRO A 19 -43.91 17.76 -21.41
C PRO A 19 -43.97 16.39 -22.08
N GLY A 20 -44.86 16.20 -23.06
CA GLY A 20 -45.07 14.90 -23.67
C GLY A 20 -43.79 14.29 -24.21
N GLU A 21 -43.71 12.96 -24.21
CA GLU A 21 -42.51 12.21 -24.62
C GLU A 21 -41.96 12.62 -26.02
N GLU A 22 -42.82 13.20 -26.87
CA GLU A 22 -42.41 13.74 -28.18
C GLU A 22 -41.63 15.05 -28.10
N GLU A 23 -41.96 15.98 -27.18
CA GLU A 23 -41.23 17.22 -27.02
C GLU A 23 -39.85 16.99 -26.34
N ILE A 24 -39.73 15.98 -25.47
CA ILE A 24 -38.44 15.60 -24.87
C ILE A 24 -37.52 14.94 -25.92
N LYS A 25 -38.09 14.17 -26.83
CA LYS A 25 -37.31 13.55 -27.93
C LYS A 25 -36.78 14.60 -28.92
N GLU A 26 -37.59 15.61 -29.25
CA GLU A 26 -37.14 16.68 -30.14
C GLU A 26 -36.06 17.57 -29.44
N GLN A 27 -36.21 17.93 -28.17
CA GLN A 27 -35.21 18.72 -27.46
C GLN A 27 -33.88 17.94 -27.24
N VAL A 28 -33.95 16.66 -26.93
CA VAL A 28 -32.74 15.83 -26.76
C VAL A 28 -32.05 15.62 -28.11
N VAL A 29 -32.79 15.54 -29.22
CA VAL A 29 -32.18 15.43 -30.55
C VAL A 29 -31.63 16.77 -31.04
N GLU A 30 -32.27 17.92 -30.72
CA GLU A 30 -31.73 19.23 -31.06
C GLU A 30 -30.49 19.61 -30.21
N GLU A 31 -30.47 19.37 -28.89
CA GLU A 31 -29.29 19.58 -28.03
C GLU A 31 -28.14 18.64 -28.41
N ALA A 32 -28.42 17.36 -28.75
CA ALA A 32 -27.39 16.43 -29.22
C ALA A 32 -26.82 16.81 -30.58
N THR A 33 -27.59 17.55 -31.40
CA THR A 33 -27.10 17.98 -32.73
C THR A 33 -26.33 19.31 -32.71
N GLU A 34 -26.51 20.14 -31.68
CA GLU A 34 -25.80 21.44 -31.58
C GLU A 34 -24.50 21.40 -30.77
N GLU A 35 -24.32 20.49 -29.81
CA GLU A 35 -23.11 20.43 -28.99
C GLU A 35 -22.03 19.43 -29.45
N GLN A 36 -22.31 18.55 -30.40
CA GLN A 36 -21.30 17.57 -30.91
C GLN A 36 -20.97 17.80 -32.37
N LYS A 37 -20.28 18.89 -32.68
CA LYS A 37 -19.42 18.95 -33.85
C LYS A 37 -18.01 18.49 -33.49
N SER A 38 -17.84 17.22 -33.26
CA SER A 38 -16.65 16.51 -33.69
C SER A 38 -17.10 15.36 -34.61
N PRO A 39 -16.54 15.29 -35.82
CA PRO A 39 -16.95 14.32 -36.81
C PRO A 39 -16.37 12.97 -36.40
N ASP A 40 -17.03 11.91 -36.68
CA ASP A 40 -16.59 10.53 -36.95
C ASP A 40 -16.93 9.41 -35.98
N ASP A 41 -17.66 9.59 -34.84
CA ASP A 41 -17.77 8.43 -33.91
C ASP A 41 -19.20 7.97 -33.55
N VAL A 42 -20.23 8.33 -34.29
CA VAL A 42 -21.59 7.77 -34.09
C VAL A 42 -22.20 7.37 -35.43
N GLU A 43 -22.21 6.08 -35.74
CA GLU A 43 -23.01 5.53 -36.83
C GLU A 43 -24.49 5.51 -36.42
N VAL A 44 -25.26 6.43 -36.99
CA VAL A 44 -26.72 6.47 -36.83
C VAL A 44 -27.32 5.80 -38.04
N THR A 45 -27.89 4.61 -37.88
CA THR A 45 -28.65 3.92 -38.93
C THR A 45 -30.14 4.12 -38.71
N GLU A 46 -30.80 4.81 -39.64
CA GLU A 46 -32.26 4.88 -39.67
C GLU A 46 -32.79 3.61 -40.32
N ASN A 47 -33.63 2.86 -39.61
CA ASN A 47 -34.36 1.70 -40.13
C ASN A 47 -35.62 2.14 -40.87
N GLU A 48 -36.09 1.32 -41.84
CA GLU A 48 -37.28 1.59 -42.67
C GLU A 48 -38.60 1.72 -41.85
N ASP A 49 -38.58 1.39 -40.57
CA ASP A 49 -39.70 1.49 -39.62
C ASP A 49 -39.73 2.80 -38.81
N GLY A 50 -38.73 3.71 -39.05
CA GLY A 50 -38.61 4.97 -38.32
C GLY A 50 -37.94 4.86 -36.95
N SER A 51 -37.35 3.69 -36.61
CA SER A 51 -36.49 3.55 -35.42
C SER A 51 -35.05 3.89 -35.80
N VAL A 52 -34.36 4.58 -34.86
CA VAL A 52 -32.97 4.98 -35.05
C VAL A 52 -32.12 4.10 -34.11
N ASP A 53 -31.30 3.24 -34.69
CA ASP A 53 -30.27 2.53 -33.92
C ASP A 53 -29.04 3.42 -33.78
N ILE A 54 -28.83 3.88 -32.57
CA ILE A 54 -27.62 4.58 -32.17
C ILE A 54 -26.67 3.56 -31.58
N ASN A 55 -25.61 3.24 -32.27
CA ASN A 55 -24.59 2.35 -31.79
C ASN A 55 -23.70 3.14 -30.78
N LEU A 56 -24.04 2.98 -29.48
CA LEU A 56 -23.29 3.52 -28.35
C LEU A 56 -22.19 2.55 -27.88
N ASP A 57 -21.66 1.72 -28.79
CA ASP A 57 -20.41 1.05 -28.45
C ASP A 57 -19.37 2.14 -28.18
N PRO A 58 -18.84 2.26 -26.96
CA PRO A 58 -17.73 3.15 -26.76
C PRO A 58 -16.56 2.54 -27.55
N LYS A 59 -16.39 2.95 -28.81
CA LYS A 59 -15.03 2.99 -29.33
C LYS A 59 -14.30 3.86 -28.34
N VAL A 60 -13.52 3.22 -27.47
CA VAL A 60 -12.57 3.88 -26.58
C VAL A 60 -11.91 4.93 -27.46
N ALA A 61 -12.07 6.21 -27.09
CA ALA A 61 -11.48 7.31 -27.81
C ALA A 61 -9.97 7.06 -27.86
N SER A 62 -9.55 6.44 -28.95
CA SER A 62 -8.14 6.23 -29.23
C SER A 62 -7.57 7.61 -29.51
N PRO A 63 -6.44 8.01 -28.94
CA PRO A 63 -5.72 9.20 -29.39
C PRO A 63 -5.54 9.08 -30.91
N GLU A 64 -5.74 10.17 -31.62
CA GLU A 64 -5.74 10.25 -33.08
C GLU A 64 -4.65 9.35 -33.71
N GLY A 65 -5.05 8.33 -34.46
CA GLY A 65 -4.17 7.32 -35.09
C GLY A 65 -4.18 5.93 -34.43
N GLY A 66 -5.09 5.64 -33.47
CA GLY A 66 -4.96 4.55 -32.52
C GLY A 66 -5.45 3.18 -32.91
N ASP A 67 -6.41 2.99 -33.79
CA ASP A 67 -7.01 1.66 -34.00
C ASP A 67 -6.01 0.65 -34.60
N GLU A 68 -5.13 1.06 -35.50
CA GLU A 68 -4.11 0.19 -36.08
C GLU A 68 -2.96 -0.14 -35.11
N HIS A 69 -2.62 0.77 -34.19
CA HIS A 69 -1.48 0.57 -33.28
C HIS A 69 -1.74 -0.53 -32.24
N TYR A 70 -2.93 -0.57 -31.67
CA TYR A 70 -3.29 -1.50 -30.61
C TYR A 70 -3.97 -2.79 -31.13
N SER A 71 -4.16 -2.92 -32.45
CA SER A 71 -4.75 -4.10 -33.06
C SER A 71 -3.92 -5.37 -32.84
N ASN A 72 -4.56 -6.53 -32.88
CA ASN A 72 -3.89 -7.83 -32.89
C ASN A 72 -3.31 -8.13 -34.29
N LEU A 73 -2.00 -7.95 -34.44
CA LEU A 73 -1.32 -8.14 -35.71
C LEU A 73 -1.35 -9.60 -36.20
N ALA A 74 -1.62 -10.56 -35.33
CA ALA A 74 -1.75 -11.96 -35.70
C ALA A 74 -2.94 -12.24 -36.63
N GLU A 75 -3.92 -11.33 -36.74
CA GLU A 75 -5.05 -11.44 -37.66
C GLU A 75 -4.69 -11.06 -39.10
N PHE A 76 -3.62 -10.29 -39.29
CA PHE A 76 -3.21 -9.74 -40.57
C PHE A 76 -2.03 -10.50 -41.19
N LEU A 77 -1.37 -11.36 -40.43
CA LEU A 77 -0.22 -12.12 -40.89
C LEU A 77 -0.61 -13.49 -41.45
N PRO A 78 0.08 -13.97 -42.46
CA PRO A 78 -0.14 -15.33 -43.03
C PRO A 78 0.21 -16.43 -42.03
N ASP A 79 -0.46 -17.56 -42.05
CA ASP A 79 -0.25 -18.67 -41.12
C ASP A 79 1.14 -19.32 -41.22
N ASP A 80 1.80 -19.26 -42.39
CA ASP A 80 3.17 -19.73 -42.56
C ASP A 80 4.16 -18.86 -41.78
N VAL A 81 4.02 -17.55 -41.85
CA VAL A 81 4.86 -16.59 -41.05
C VAL A 81 4.62 -16.79 -39.56
N LEU A 82 3.36 -16.95 -39.14
CA LEU A 82 3.00 -17.23 -37.76
C LEU A 82 3.60 -18.56 -37.28
N GLY A 83 3.61 -19.59 -38.12
CA GLY A 83 4.20 -20.90 -37.83
C GLY A 83 5.73 -20.84 -37.65
N GLU A 84 6.42 -20.11 -38.51
CA GLU A 84 7.89 -19.88 -38.35
C GLU A 84 8.19 -19.11 -37.09
N LEU A 85 7.48 -18.02 -36.83
CA LEU A 85 7.66 -17.19 -35.64
C LEU A 85 7.44 -17.96 -34.33
N SER A 86 6.36 -18.76 -34.27
CA SER A 86 6.07 -19.57 -33.09
C SER A 86 7.12 -20.64 -32.84
N SER A 87 7.65 -21.25 -33.91
CA SER A 87 8.74 -22.22 -33.83
C SER A 87 10.03 -21.58 -33.29
N ASP A 88 10.40 -20.41 -33.78
CA ASP A 88 11.59 -19.67 -33.31
C ASP A 88 11.48 -19.25 -31.86
N LEU A 89 10.30 -18.75 -31.45
CA LEU A 89 10.05 -18.36 -30.05
C LEU A 89 10.05 -19.59 -29.13
N ASN A 90 9.48 -20.70 -29.58
CA ASN A 90 9.53 -21.94 -28.81
C ASN A 90 10.96 -22.49 -28.68
N ASN A 91 11.78 -22.40 -29.72
CA ASN A 91 13.21 -22.76 -29.63
C ASN A 91 13.94 -21.88 -28.61
N LYS A 92 13.72 -20.55 -28.61
CA LYS A 92 14.25 -19.64 -27.60
C LYS A 92 13.78 -20.01 -26.18
N TYR A 93 12.50 -20.34 -26.00
CA TYR A 93 11.97 -20.80 -24.73
C TYR A 93 12.68 -22.06 -24.23
N MET A 94 12.87 -23.06 -25.10
CA MET A 94 13.55 -24.30 -24.76
C MET A 94 15.02 -24.06 -24.37
N ASP A 95 15.72 -23.21 -25.11
CA ASP A 95 17.13 -22.86 -24.84
C ASP A 95 17.27 -22.14 -23.49
N TYR A 96 16.43 -21.14 -23.23
CA TYR A 96 16.48 -20.40 -21.97
C TYR A 96 16.06 -21.25 -20.78
N SER A 97 15.04 -22.09 -20.93
CA SER A 97 14.63 -23.06 -19.91
C SER A 97 15.75 -24.08 -19.62
N SER A 98 16.39 -24.61 -20.68
CA SER A 98 17.53 -25.53 -20.53
C SER A 98 18.71 -24.87 -19.78
N SER A 99 18.97 -23.58 -20.02
CA SER A 99 20.08 -22.86 -19.38
C SER A 99 19.94 -22.73 -17.88
N ARG A 100 18.71 -22.73 -17.33
CA ARG A 100 18.43 -22.61 -15.89
C ARG A 100 18.10 -23.94 -15.18
N LYS A 101 18.20 -25.06 -15.86
CA LYS A 101 17.83 -26.38 -15.34
C LYS A 101 18.53 -26.76 -14.02
N GLU A 102 19.79 -26.40 -13.83
CA GLU A 102 20.50 -26.63 -12.57
C GLU A 102 19.92 -25.81 -11.41
N TRP A 103 19.49 -24.57 -11.67
CA TRP A 103 18.78 -23.74 -10.71
C TRP A 103 17.43 -24.38 -10.31
N GLU A 104 16.65 -24.85 -11.28
CA GLU A 104 15.36 -25.54 -11.04
C GLU A 104 15.54 -26.80 -10.20
N GLN A 105 16.55 -27.61 -10.49
CA GLN A 105 16.88 -28.79 -9.70
C GLN A 105 17.31 -28.46 -8.27
N THR A 106 18.05 -27.37 -8.08
CA THR A 106 18.45 -26.90 -6.76
C THR A 106 17.26 -26.41 -5.97
N TYR A 107 16.38 -25.67 -6.63
CA TYR A 107 15.14 -25.19 -6.02
C TYR A 107 14.20 -26.36 -5.63
N THR A 108 13.95 -27.31 -6.53
CA THR A 108 13.15 -28.52 -6.27
C THR A 108 13.68 -29.33 -5.08
N LYS A 109 14.99 -29.56 -5.00
CA LYS A 109 15.62 -30.22 -3.86
C LYS A 109 15.55 -29.39 -2.58
N GLY A 110 15.53 -28.08 -2.70
CA GLY A 110 15.38 -27.14 -1.60
C GLY A 110 13.99 -27.17 -0.99
N LEU A 111 12.94 -27.34 -1.80
CA LEU A 111 11.56 -27.45 -1.34
C LEU A 111 11.36 -28.62 -0.35
N ASP A 112 12.07 -29.73 -0.53
CA ASP A 112 12.04 -30.86 0.43
C ASP A 112 12.51 -30.47 1.84
N LEU A 113 13.38 -29.47 1.94
CA LEU A 113 13.95 -29.01 3.21
C LEU A 113 13.00 -28.13 4.03
N LEU A 114 11.85 -27.73 3.47
CA LEU A 114 10.80 -27.05 4.21
C LEU A 114 10.16 -27.96 5.27
N GLY A 115 10.13 -29.27 5.01
CA GLY A 115 9.63 -30.25 5.98
C GLY A 115 8.11 -30.25 6.18
N PHE A 116 7.35 -29.69 5.23
CA PHE A 116 5.88 -29.68 5.30
C PHE A 116 5.26 -31.05 5.04
N LYS A 117 6.01 -31.93 4.39
CA LYS A 117 5.62 -33.32 4.15
C LYS A 117 6.48 -34.26 4.96
N TYR A 118 5.86 -35.27 5.62
CA TYR A 118 6.57 -36.35 6.27
C TYR A 118 6.92 -37.44 5.26
N ASP A 119 8.22 -37.76 5.14
CA ASP A 119 8.72 -38.78 4.23
C ASP A 119 8.54 -40.17 4.82
N ASN A 120 7.81 -41.06 4.11
CA ASN A 120 7.79 -42.49 4.47
C ASN A 120 9.04 -43.18 3.92
N ARG A 121 10.10 -43.28 4.74
CA ARG A 121 11.37 -43.89 4.32
C ARG A 121 11.40 -45.37 4.57
N THR A 122 11.95 -46.08 3.60
CA THR A 122 12.21 -47.54 3.67
C THR A 122 13.69 -47.84 3.84
N GLU A 123 14.57 -46.88 3.70
CA GLU A 123 16.00 -47.01 3.89
C GLU A 123 16.48 -46.11 5.04
N PRO A 124 17.43 -46.57 5.88
CA PRO A 124 18.18 -47.84 5.84
C PRO A 124 17.42 -49.09 6.34
N PHE A 125 16.22 -48.87 6.87
CA PHE A 125 15.29 -49.94 7.26
C PHE A 125 13.84 -49.47 7.14
N GLN A 126 12.91 -50.39 7.04
CA GLN A 126 11.48 -50.06 6.90
C GLN A 126 10.97 -49.38 8.18
N GLY A 127 10.39 -48.17 8.03
CA GLY A 127 9.98 -47.32 9.15
C GLY A 127 11.08 -46.40 9.68
N ALA A 128 12.18 -46.20 8.94
CA ALA A 128 13.18 -45.18 9.25
C ALA A 128 12.55 -43.78 9.30
N SER A 129 13.10 -42.92 10.14
CA SER A 129 12.56 -41.58 10.38
C SER A 129 12.54 -40.72 9.10
N GLY A 130 11.38 -40.18 8.77
CA GLY A 130 11.17 -39.19 7.69
C GLY A 130 11.20 -37.74 8.16
N ALA A 131 11.53 -37.49 9.44
CA ALA A 131 11.54 -36.14 10.00
C ALA A 131 12.51 -35.22 9.28
N THR A 132 12.11 -33.98 9.06
CA THR A 132 12.95 -32.90 8.50
C THR A 132 13.14 -31.80 9.53
N HIS A 133 14.35 -31.31 9.69
CA HIS A 133 14.61 -30.21 10.62
C HIS A 133 14.14 -28.88 10.03
N PRO A 134 13.27 -28.09 10.70
CA PRO A 134 12.56 -26.98 10.11
C PRO A 134 13.37 -25.67 10.02
N VAL A 135 14.71 -25.70 10.04
CA VAL A 135 15.55 -24.48 10.02
C VAL A 135 15.24 -23.58 8.82
N LEU A 136 15.01 -24.16 7.65
CA LEU A 136 14.71 -23.39 6.44
C LEU A 136 13.29 -22.78 6.52
N ALA A 137 12.29 -23.56 6.93
CA ALA A 137 10.93 -23.09 7.08
C ALA A 137 10.83 -21.98 8.13
N GLU A 138 11.51 -22.14 9.27
CA GLU A 138 11.60 -21.10 10.31
C GLU A 138 12.15 -19.80 9.75
N ALA A 139 13.25 -19.85 8.98
CA ALA A 139 13.87 -18.68 8.38
C ALA A 139 12.96 -17.96 7.39
N VAL A 140 12.28 -18.72 6.52
CA VAL A 140 11.36 -18.19 5.51
C VAL A 140 10.15 -17.54 6.17
N THR A 141 9.50 -18.21 7.12
CA THR A 141 8.30 -17.70 7.78
C THR A 141 8.59 -16.48 8.66
N GLN A 142 9.73 -16.44 9.33
CA GLN A 142 10.13 -15.26 10.11
C GLN A 142 10.38 -14.04 9.20
N PHE A 143 11.07 -14.26 8.08
CA PHE A 143 11.26 -13.17 7.11
C PHE A 143 9.92 -12.65 6.58
N GLN A 144 9.02 -13.55 6.14
CA GLN A 144 7.69 -13.21 5.66
C GLN A 144 6.93 -12.37 6.69
N ALA A 145 6.83 -12.84 7.93
CA ALA A 145 6.08 -12.16 8.99
C ALA A 145 6.62 -10.75 9.30
N LEU A 146 7.94 -10.59 9.29
CA LEU A 146 8.57 -9.28 9.52
C LEU A 146 8.36 -8.34 8.32
N ALA A 147 8.65 -8.83 7.12
CA ALA A 147 8.57 -8.03 5.90
C ALA A 147 7.14 -7.60 5.59
N TYR A 148 6.16 -8.49 5.76
CA TYR A 148 4.76 -8.20 5.50
C TYR A 148 4.26 -7.02 6.32
N LYS A 149 4.52 -7.01 7.62
CA LYS A 149 4.10 -5.92 8.51
C LYS A 149 4.74 -4.57 8.16
N GLU A 150 5.99 -4.58 7.70
CA GLU A 150 6.72 -3.35 7.41
C GLU A 150 6.43 -2.79 6.02
N LEU A 151 6.32 -3.67 5.02
CA LEU A 151 6.16 -3.26 3.62
C LEU A 151 4.71 -2.92 3.26
N LEU A 152 3.73 -3.50 3.96
CA LEU A 152 2.31 -3.24 3.75
C LEU A 152 1.65 -2.69 5.03
N PRO A 153 1.89 -1.43 5.39
CA PRO A 153 1.24 -0.80 6.53
C PRO A 153 -0.25 -0.57 6.27
N ALA A 154 -1.05 -0.49 7.34
CA ALA A 154 -2.51 -0.37 7.26
C ALA A 154 -3.00 0.91 6.54
N ASP A 155 -2.19 1.97 6.50
CA ASP A 155 -2.50 3.23 5.80
C ASP A 155 -2.13 3.19 4.31
N GLY A 156 -1.64 2.05 3.83
CA GLY A 156 -1.21 1.81 2.46
C GLY A 156 0.31 1.98 2.25
N PRO A 157 0.86 1.29 1.24
CA PRO A 157 2.30 1.21 1.01
C PRO A 157 2.89 2.42 0.27
N VAL A 158 2.06 3.33 -0.26
CA VAL A 158 2.50 4.43 -1.13
C VAL A 158 2.67 5.73 -0.38
N ARG A 159 3.81 6.36 -0.58
CA ARG A 159 4.12 7.74 -0.21
C ARG A 159 4.55 8.53 -1.44
N THR A 160 4.28 9.83 -1.45
CA THR A 160 4.68 10.72 -2.54
C THR A 160 5.72 11.72 -2.07
N GLN A 161 6.63 12.08 -2.97
CA GLN A 161 7.65 13.09 -2.74
C GLN A 161 7.62 14.11 -3.89
N VAL A 162 7.49 15.40 -3.56
CA VAL A 162 7.51 16.47 -4.56
C VAL A 162 8.93 16.69 -5.06
N LEU A 163 9.13 16.64 -6.36
CA LEU A 163 10.41 16.95 -6.99
C LEU A 163 10.58 18.46 -7.19
N GLY A 164 11.72 19.00 -6.81
CA GLY A 164 12.04 20.43 -6.89
C GLY A 164 11.43 21.25 -5.74
N MET A 165 11.12 22.52 -6.00
CA MET A 165 10.52 23.39 -4.97
C MET A 165 9.07 23.03 -4.71
N PRO A 166 8.70 22.76 -3.43
CA PRO A 166 7.33 22.48 -3.06
C PRO A 166 6.48 23.75 -3.20
N THR A 167 5.49 23.70 -4.09
CA THR A 167 4.43 24.69 -4.18
C THR A 167 3.15 24.12 -3.56
N PRO A 168 2.20 24.95 -3.10
CA PRO A 168 0.93 24.47 -2.55
C PRO A 168 0.20 23.52 -3.50
N ASP A 169 0.17 23.83 -4.80
CA ASP A 169 -0.49 23.03 -5.83
C ASP A 169 0.15 21.66 -5.99
N LYS A 170 1.50 21.61 -6.08
CA LYS A 170 2.25 20.35 -6.16
C LYS A 170 2.07 19.49 -4.91
N THR A 171 1.99 20.11 -3.74
CA THR A 171 1.77 19.39 -2.47
C THR A 171 0.36 18.79 -2.42
N GLN A 172 -0.65 19.52 -2.90
CA GLN A 172 -2.00 19.01 -3.02
C GLN A 172 -2.10 17.87 -4.05
N GLN A 173 -1.46 18.03 -5.21
CA GLN A 173 -1.33 17.00 -6.25
C GLN A 173 -0.69 15.72 -5.66
N ALA A 174 0.45 15.85 -4.97
CA ALA A 174 1.13 14.74 -4.33
C ALA A 174 0.24 14.02 -3.30
N THR A 175 -0.57 14.78 -2.55
CA THR A 175 -1.53 14.19 -1.61
C THR A 175 -2.65 13.44 -2.33
N ARG A 176 -3.22 13.99 -3.43
CA ARG A 176 -4.24 13.29 -4.22
C ARG A 176 -3.71 11.99 -4.81
N VAL A 177 -2.52 12.02 -5.42
CA VAL A 177 -1.87 10.83 -5.98
C VAL A 177 -1.62 9.76 -4.91
N LYS A 178 -1.08 10.14 -3.75
CA LYS A 178 -0.88 9.23 -2.61
C LYS A 178 -2.18 8.55 -2.19
N ASP A 179 -3.20 9.36 -1.92
CA ASP A 179 -4.48 8.87 -1.40
C ASP A 179 -5.17 7.95 -2.42
N PHE A 180 -5.13 8.31 -3.69
CA PHE A 180 -5.70 7.50 -4.76
C PHE A 180 -4.97 6.17 -4.96
N MET A 181 -3.64 6.18 -5.01
CA MET A 181 -2.87 4.95 -5.18
C MET A 181 -3.05 4.00 -4.00
N ASN A 182 -3.06 4.51 -2.77
CA ASN A 182 -3.35 3.68 -1.60
C ASN A 182 -4.77 3.13 -1.63
N TYR A 183 -5.76 3.92 -2.05
CA TYR A 183 -7.12 3.43 -2.26
C TYR A 183 -7.19 2.31 -3.30
N GLN A 184 -6.51 2.46 -4.44
CA GLN A 184 -6.46 1.43 -5.46
C GLN A 184 -5.83 0.13 -4.95
N ILE A 185 -4.68 0.22 -4.29
CA ILE A 185 -3.92 -0.94 -3.82
C ILE A 185 -4.65 -1.65 -2.67
N MET A 186 -5.20 -0.91 -1.69
CA MET A 186 -5.75 -1.50 -0.47
C MET A 186 -7.24 -1.87 -0.58
N GLU A 187 -8.02 -1.19 -1.44
CA GLU A 187 -9.48 -1.36 -1.49
C GLU A 187 -9.96 -1.96 -2.82
N LYS A 188 -9.34 -1.60 -3.95
CA LYS A 188 -9.77 -2.06 -5.27
C LYS A 188 -9.07 -3.31 -5.75
N MET A 189 -7.75 -3.41 -5.57
CA MET A 189 -6.95 -4.58 -5.93
C MET A 189 -7.02 -5.62 -4.82
N ARG A 190 -8.10 -6.39 -4.78
CA ARG A 190 -8.34 -7.41 -3.73
C ARG A 190 -7.28 -8.50 -3.70
N GLU A 191 -6.67 -8.78 -4.83
CA GLU A 191 -5.59 -9.74 -5.01
C GLU A 191 -4.25 -9.25 -4.46
N TYR A 192 -4.06 -7.93 -4.30
CA TYR A 192 -2.75 -7.36 -3.99
C TYR A 192 -2.15 -7.88 -2.69
N GLU A 193 -2.94 -7.89 -1.63
CA GLU A 193 -2.51 -8.31 -0.29
C GLU A 193 -2.15 -9.80 -0.23
N PRO A 194 -3.03 -10.75 -0.64
CA PRO A 194 -2.69 -12.17 -0.59
C PRO A 194 -1.54 -12.55 -1.53
N GLU A 195 -1.48 -11.99 -2.73
CA GLU A 195 -0.37 -12.26 -3.66
C GLU A 195 0.96 -11.65 -3.20
N PHE A 196 0.90 -10.51 -2.50
CA PHE A 196 2.08 -9.91 -1.89
C PHE A 196 2.61 -10.77 -0.74
N ASP A 197 1.74 -11.32 0.08
CA ASP A 197 2.09 -12.26 1.15
C ASP A 197 2.73 -13.54 0.58
N GLN A 198 2.14 -14.11 -0.48
CA GLN A 198 2.70 -15.25 -1.19
C GLN A 198 4.08 -14.93 -1.80
N MET A 199 4.24 -13.75 -2.40
CA MET A 199 5.52 -13.28 -2.91
C MET A 199 6.58 -13.20 -1.80
N LEU A 200 6.22 -12.68 -0.62
CA LEU A 200 7.13 -12.57 0.52
C LEU A 200 7.55 -13.93 1.11
N PHE A 201 6.74 -14.97 0.91
CA PHE A 201 7.13 -16.35 1.23
C PHE A 201 8.10 -16.91 0.18
N ASN A 202 7.80 -16.73 -1.11
CA ASN A 202 8.59 -17.28 -2.20
C ASN A 202 9.94 -16.54 -2.40
N LEU A 203 9.99 -15.24 -2.20
CA LEU A 203 11.18 -14.43 -2.41
C LEU A 203 12.40 -14.90 -1.61
N PRO A 204 12.33 -15.09 -0.28
CA PRO A 204 13.47 -15.61 0.48
C PRO A 204 13.79 -17.07 0.13
N LEU A 205 12.83 -17.85 -0.32
CA LEU A 205 13.01 -19.25 -0.67
C LEU A 205 13.79 -19.41 -1.99
N ALA A 206 13.26 -18.86 -3.07
CA ALA A 206 13.81 -18.96 -4.43
C ALA A 206 14.93 -17.96 -4.70
N GLY A 207 14.94 -16.80 -4.01
CA GLY A 207 15.91 -15.72 -4.21
C GLY A 207 15.47 -14.67 -5.22
N SER A 208 14.52 -15.00 -6.09
CA SER A 208 13.87 -14.10 -7.05
C SER A 208 12.38 -14.31 -7.05
N SER A 209 11.65 -13.23 -7.22
CA SER A 209 10.21 -13.22 -7.44
C SER A 209 9.87 -12.05 -8.35
N PHE A 210 8.76 -12.13 -9.05
CA PHE A 210 8.35 -11.09 -9.98
C PHE A 210 6.93 -10.65 -9.71
N LYS A 211 6.60 -9.44 -10.14
CA LYS A 211 5.22 -8.98 -10.27
C LYS A 211 4.99 -8.48 -11.68
N LYS A 212 3.83 -8.78 -12.23
CA LYS A 212 3.34 -8.26 -13.51
C LYS A 212 2.29 -7.20 -13.23
N VAL A 213 2.53 -6.00 -13.73
CA VAL A 213 1.65 -4.83 -13.54
C VAL A 213 1.08 -4.42 -14.88
N TYR A 214 -0.23 -4.45 -15.01
CA TYR A 214 -0.92 -4.13 -16.26
C TYR A 214 -2.34 -3.61 -15.97
N TYR A 215 -3.01 -3.12 -17.00
CA TYR A 215 -4.42 -2.81 -16.97
C TYR A 215 -5.21 -4.02 -17.51
N ASP A 216 -6.20 -4.46 -16.77
CA ASP A 216 -7.06 -5.56 -17.19
C ASP A 216 -8.35 -4.99 -17.80
N ASP A 217 -8.47 -5.13 -19.12
CA ASP A 217 -9.61 -4.61 -19.87
C ASP A 217 -10.92 -5.33 -19.54
N MET A 218 -10.85 -6.60 -19.11
CA MET A 218 -12.03 -7.35 -18.68
C MET A 218 -12.57 -6.88 -17.33
N GLU A 219 -11.67 -6.56 -16.41
CA GLU A 219 -12.02 -6.06 -15.08
C GLU A 219 -12.03 -4.54 -14.99
N GLN A 220 -11.63 -3.82 -16.05
CA GLN A 220 -11.58 -2.35 -16.14
C GLN A 220 -10.81 -1.71 -14.97
N ARG A 221 -9.69 -2.33 -14.59
CA ARG A 221 -8.86 -1.85 -13.49
C ARG A 221 -7.38 -2.22 -13.66
N ALA A 222 -6.52 -1.50 -12.96
CA ALA A 222 -5.12 -1.88 -12.84
C ALA A 222 -4.97 -3.13 -11.96
N VAL A 223 -4.04 -3.99 -12.30
CA VAL A 223 -3.76 -5.27 -11.64
C VAL A 223 -2.27 -5.41 -11.43
N SER A 224 -1.87 -5.96 -10.28
CA SER A 224 -0.48 -6.29 -9.95
C SER A 224 -0.41 -7.71 -9.41
N LYS A 225 -0.09 -8.68 -10.30
CA LYS A 225 -0.05 -10.11 -9.98
C LYS A 225 1.35 -10.59 -9.66
N PHE A 226 1.45 -11.49 -8.70
CA PHE A 226 2.67 -12.22 -8.40
C PHE A 226 2.98 -13.24 -9.50
N VAL A 227 4.24 -13.30 -9.89
CA VAL A 227 4.77 -14.28 -10.83
C VAL A 227 5.96 -14.96 -10.18
N PRO A 228 5.89 -16.27 -9.93
CA PRO A 228 7.00 -17.02 -9.36
C PRO A 228 8.19 -17.09 -10.32
N ALA A 229 9.37 -17.36 -9.80
CA ALA A 229 10.60 -17.33 -10.59
C ALA A 229 10.67 -18.43 -11.66
N ASP A 230 9.93 -19.50 -11.49
CA ASP A 230 9.85 -20.61 -12.47
C ASP A 230 8.97 -20.29 -13.67
N ASP A 231 7.99 -19.37 -13.51
CA ASP A 231 7.11 -18.95 -14.60
C ASP A 231 7.67 -17.79 -15.44
N LEU A 232 8.75 -17.14 -15.02
CA LEU A 232 9.40 -16.09 -15.81
C LEU A 232 10.77 -16.53 -16.29
N ILE A 233 10.91 -16.74 -17.59
CA ILE A 233 12.10 -17.26 -18.25
C ILE A 233 12.80 -16.13 -19.02
N VAL A 234 14.09 -15.95 -18.74
CA VAL A 234 14.93 -14.89 -19.30
C VAL A 234 16.26 -15.50 -19.76
N PRO A 235 16.90 -15.00 -20.82
CA PRO A 235 18.19 -15.51 -21.27
C PRO A 235 19.24 -15.39 -20.18
N TYR A 236 20.13 -16.36 -20.11
CA TYR A 236 21.20 -16.40 -19.09
C TYR A 236 22.12 -15.17 -19.12
N THR A 237 22.28 -14.57 -20.30
CA THR A 237 23.12 -13.37 -20.51
C THR A 237 22.54 -12.08 -19.95
N ALA A 238 21.22 -12.04 -19.66
CA ALA A 238 20.57 -10.86 -19.14
C ALA A 238 21.05 -10.53 -17.72
N THR A 239 21.22 -9.26 -17.41
CA THR A 239 21.53 -8.76 -16.06
C THR A 239 20.32 -8.12 -15.40
N SER A 240 19.42 -7.56 -16.20
CA SER A 240 18.18 -6.94 -15.77
C SER A 240 17.02 -7.30 -16.71
N LEU A 241 15.80 -6.94 -16.35
CA LEU A 241 14.64 -7.09 -17.25
C LEU A 241 14.68 -6.12 -18.43
N ASP A 242 15.37 -4.98 -18.26
CA ASP A 242 15.42 -3.93 -19.27
C ASP A 242 16.40 -4.26 -20.42
N ASP A 243 17.48 -4.98 -20.10
CA ASP A 243 18.51 -5.41 -21.09
C ASP A 243 18.29 -6.85 -21.59
N ALA A 244 17.23 -7.52 -21.14
CA ALA A 244 16.88 -8.86 -21.61
C ALA A 244 16.39 -8.81 -23.07
N GLU A 245 17.02 -9.64 -23.94
CA GLU A 245 16.63 -9.82 -25.34
C GLU A 245 15.18 -10.30 -25.47
N ALA A 246 14.77 -11.21 -24.59
CA ALA A 246 13.41 -11.69 -24.50
C ALA A 246 13.03 -11.99 -23.04
N ILE A 247 11.76 -11.76 -22.72
CA ILE A 247 11.17 -12.16 -21.44
C ILE A 247 10.00 -13.06 -21.79
N ILE A 248 10.01 -14.30 -21.32
CA ILE A 248 8.96 -15.29 -21.60
C ILE A 248 8.24 -15.59 -20.29
N HIS A 249 6.95 -15.28 -20.25
CA HIS A 249 6.07 -15.52 -19.12
C HIS A 249 5.15 -16.70 -19.43
N ARG A 250 5.21 -17.72 -18.59
CA ARG A 250 4.37 -18.90 -18.66
C ARG A 250 3.08 -18.66 -17.89
N VAL A 251 1.96 -18.64 -18.58
CA VAL A 251 0.64 -18.33 -18.00
C VAL A 251 -0.26 -19.55 -18.08
N LYS A 252 -0.80 -19.98 -16.96
CA LYS A 252 -1.82 -21.05 -16.91
C LYS A 252 -3.20 -20.41 -16.97
N ILE A 253 -4.02 -20.82 -17.93
CA ILE A 253 -5.36 -20.29 -18.17
C ILE A 253 -6.37 -21.42 -18.39
N SER A 254 -7.60 -21.25 -17.86
CA SER A 254 -8.67 -22.19 -18.13
C SER A 254 -9.17 -22.08 -19.58
N GLU A 255 -9.69 -23.17 -20.13
CA GLU A 255 -10.30 -23.15 -21.48
C GLU A 255 -11.38 -22.08 -21.58
N ASN A 256 -12.22 -21.96 -20.56
CA ASN A 256 -13.32 -20.99 -20.56
C ASN A 256 -12.82 -19.54 -20.55
N ASP A 257 -11.76 -19.22 -19.81
CA ASP A 257 -11.21 -17.86 -19.76
C ASP A 257 -10.46 -17.53 -21.04
N LEU A 258 -9.79 -18.52 -21.64
CA LEU A 258 -9.17 -18.37 -22.95
C LEU A 258 -10.24 -18.06 -24.02
N ARG A 259 -11.37 -18.78 -23.97
CA ARG A 259 -12.49 -18.56 -24.91
C ARG A 259 -13.14 -17.18 -24.70
N LYS A 260 -13.29 -16.72 -23.47
CA LYS A 260 -13.76 -15.35 -23.20
C LYS A 260 -12.86 -14.29 -23.83
N GLN A 261 -11.53 -14.48 -23.76
CA GLN A 261 -10.59 -13.55 -24.37
C GLN A 261 -10.60 -13.59 -25.90
N GLN A 262 -10.91 -14.75 -26.51
CA GLN A 262 -11.16 -14.85 -27.95
C GLN A 262 -12.44 -14.10 -28.34
N VAL A 263 -13.54 -14.32 -27.64
CA VAL A 263 -14.83 -13.63 -27.89
C VAL A 263 -14.71 -12.12 -27.68
N ALA A 264 -13.91 -11.68 -26.72
CA ALA A 264 -13.63 -10.25 -26.49
C ALA A 264 -12.69 -9.62 -27.54
N GLY A 265 -12.17 -10.38 -28.51
CA GLY A 265 -11.25 -9.89 -29.54
C GLY A 265 -9.83 -9.61 -29.01
N PHE A 266 -9.52 -10.04 -27.79
CA PHE A 266 -8.16 -9.92 -27.27
C PHE A 266 -7.22 -10.95 -27.90
N TYR A 267 -7.69 -12.17 -28.08
CA TYR A 267 -7.01 -13.26 -28.80
C TYR A 267 -7.72 -13.59 -30.10
N ARG A 268 -6.94 -14.03 -31.07
CA ARG A 268 -7.45 -14.52 -32.35
C ARG A 268 -8.41 -15.71 -32.15
N ASP A 269 -9.52 -15.75 -32.86
CA ASP A 269 -10.49 -16.85 -32.80
C ASP A 269 -10.00 -18.04 -33.66
N VAL A 270 -9.24 -18.92 -33.01
CA VAL A 270 -8.72 -20.17 -33.63
C VAL A 270 -9.23 -21.37 -32.86
N GLU A 271 -9.34 -22.53 -33.58
CA GLU A 271 -9.66 -23.76 -32.89
C GLU A 271 -8.53 -24.17 -31.93
N ILE A 272 -8.87 -24.20 -30.65
CA ILE A 272 -7.97 -24.59 -29.60
C ILE A 272 -7.99 -26.11 -29.52
N GLY A 273 -6.84 -26.75 -29.69
CA GLY A 273 -6.69 -28.19 -29.47
C GLY A 273 -7.02 -28.58 -28.02
N LYS A 274 -6.73 -29.80 -27.62
CA LYS A 274 -6.85 -30.24 -26.23
C LYS A 274 -5.65 -29.74 -25.42
N PRO A 275 -5.87 -29.36 -24.16
CA PRO A 275 -4.77 -28.95 -23.28
C PRO A 275 -3.76 -30.10 -23.16
N GLN A 276 -2.47 -29.74 -23.19
CA GLN A 276 -1.38 -30.71 -23.01
C GLN A 276 -0.83 -30.56 -21.62
N ASP A 277 -0.54 -31.70 -20.95
CA ASP A 277 0.13 -31.70 -19.66
C ASP A 277 1.60 -31.29 -19.78
N LYS A 278 1.89 -30.08 -19.40
CA LYS A 278 3.23 -29.43 -19.46
C LYS A 278 3.78 -29.10 -18.07
N ASP A 279 3.36 -29.86 -17.05
CA ASP A 279 3.87 -29.65 -15.69
C ASP A 279 5.38 -29.78 -15.61
N THR A 280 6.00 -28.78 -15.03
CA THR A 280 7.45 -28.80 -14.71
C THR A 280 7.76 -29.73 -13.52
N GLU A 281 9.04 -29.99 -13.27
CA GLU A 281 9.47 -30.71 -12.08
C GLU A 281 9.10 -29.94 -10.79
N ILE A 282 9.11 -28.61 -10.85
CA ILE A 282 8.72 -27.73 -9.74
C ILE A 282 7.20 -27.85 -9.48
N ASP A 283 6.35 -27.71 -10.49
CA ASP A 283 4.89 -27.86 -10.38
C ASP A 283 4.50 -29.19 -9.73
N ARG A 284 5.17 -30.28 -10.12
CA ARG A 284 4.94 -31.61 -9.55
C ARG A 284 5.37 -31.67 -8.10
N LYS A 285 6.49 -31.02 -7.76
CA LYS A 285 7.02 -31.02 -6.41
C LYS A 285 6.18 -30.21 -5.44
N GLU A 286 5.71 -29.05 -5.88
CA GLU A 286 4.81 -28.20 -5.10
C GLU A 286 3.51 -28.94 -4.76
N ARG A 287 2.87 -29.55 -5.74
CA ARG A 287 1.67 -30.37 -5.51
C ARG A 287 1.94 -31.58 -4.60
N GLU A 288 3.11 -32.20 -4.71
CA GLU A 288 3.51 -33.29 -3.83
C GLU A 288 3.61 -32.83 -2.39
N ILE A 289 4.15 -31.63 -2.13
CA ILE A 289 4.27 -31.03 -0.80
C ILE A 289 2.91 -30.60 -0.25
N GLU A 290 2.06 -30.01 -1.09
CA GLU A 290 0.69 -29.62 -0.74
C GLU A 290 -0.24 -30.83 -0.55
N GLY A 291 0.16 -32.01 -1.02
CA GLY A 291 -0.66 -33.23 -0.95
C GLY A 291 -1.82 -33.24 -1.96
N VAL A 292 -1.74 -32.41 -2.99
CA VAL A 292 -2.77 -32.29 -4.03
C VAL A 292 -2.42 -33.21 -5.19
N SER A 293 -3.41 -33.96 -5.67
CA SER A 293 -3.26 -34.80 -6.86
C SER A 293 -3.88 -34.10 -8.07
N LYS A 294 -3.23 -34.17 -9.22
CA LYS A 294 -3.78 -33.65 -10.48
C LYS A 294 -5.06 -34.40 -10.83
N THR A 295 -6.12 -33.67 -11.09
CA THR A 295 -7.36 -34.21 -11.64
C THR A 295 -7.20 -34.49 -13.13
N ARG A 296 -7.86 -35.55 -13.66
CA ARG A 296 -7.72 -35.95 -15.06
C ARG A 296 -8.40 -35.00 -16.05
N ASP A 297 -9.31 -34.17 -15.57
CA ASP A 297 -10.18 -33.27 -16.35
C ASP A 297 -9.85 -31.78 -16.11
N GLU A 298 -8.58 -31.47 -15.89
CA GLU A 298 -8.16 -30.06 -15.82
C GLU A 298 -7.99 -29.53 -17.23
N ASP A 299 -8.97 -28.74 -17.71
CA ASP A 299 -8.96 -28.01 -18.97
C ASP A 299 -8.11 -26.73 -18.82
N ILE A 300 -6.81 -26.89 -18.51
CA ILE A 300 -5.86 -25.80 -18.31
C ILE A 300 -4.87 -25.78 -19.47
N PHE A 301 -4.81 -24.64 -20.15
CA PHE A 301 -3.81 -24.35 -21.17
C PHE A 301 -2.63 -23.61 -20.56
N THR A 302 -1.45 -23.91 -21.05
CA THR A 302 -0.25 -23.14 -20.79
C THR A 302 0.03 -22.23 -21.98
N LEU A 303 0.02 -20.92 -21.75
CA LEU A 303 0.36 -19.91 -22.73
C LEU A 303 1.79 -19.43 -22.47
N LEU A 304 2.50 -19.15 -23.55
CA LEU A 304 3.80 -18.48 -23.50
C LEU A 304 3.63 -17.06 -24.04
N GLU A 305 3.76 -16.09 -23.15
CA GLU A 305 3.73 -14.66 -23.47
C GLU A 305 5.17 -14.17 -23.61
N CYS A 306 5.59 -13.90 -24.80
CA CYS A 306 6.95 -13.53 -25.16
C CYS A 306 7.05 -12.02 -25.42
N HIS A 307 7.76 -11.29 -24.56
CA HIS A 307 8.14 -9.90 -24.78
C HIS A 307 9.50 -9.89 -25.51
N VAL A 308 9.51 -9.57 -26.80
CA VAL A 308 10.69 -9.73 -27.67
C VAL A 308 10.74 -8.63 -28.72
N ASP A 309 11.95 -8.32 -29.17
CA ASP A 309 12.17 -7.39 -30.28
C ASP A 309 12.20 -8.18 -31.60
N LEU A 310 11.29 -7.85 -32.52
CA LEU A 310 11.11 -8.54 -33.81
C LEU A 310 11.12 -7.53 -34.95
N ASP A 311 11.52 -8.04 -36.11
CA ASP A 311 11.34 -7.39 -37.41
C ASP A 311 10.29 -8.23 -38.17
N LEU A 312 9.05 -7.73 -38.17
CA LEU A 312 7.90 -8.43 -38.74
C LEU A 312 7.64 -7.94 -40.16
N GLU A 313 7.59 -8.85 -41.12
CA GLU A 313 7.29 -8.56 -42.52
C GLU A 313 5.93 -7.84 -42.64
N GLY A 314 5.95 -6.65 -43.25
CA GLY A 314 4.77 -5.78 -43.38
C GLY A 314 4.50 -4.83 -42.23
N PHE A 315 5.24 -4.95 -41.12
CA PHE A 315 5.14 -4.10 -39.95
C PHE A 315 6.52 -3.60 -39.47
N GLU A 316 7.49 -3.52 -40.42
CA GLU A 316 8.85 -3.09 -40.16
C GLU A 316 8.92 -1.63 -39.69
N ASP A 317 9.98 -1.30 -39.00
CA ASP A 317 10.30 0.11 -38.71
C ASP A 317 10.73 0.84 -39.98
N MET A 318 9.96 1.86 -40.38
CA MET A 318 10.23 2.64 -41.60
C MET A 318 11.06 3.88 -41.25
N ASN A 319 12.14 4.09 -41.97
CA ASN A 319 12.89 5.33 -41.89
C ASN A 319 12.03 6.48 -42.43
N GLN A 320 11.77 7.48 -41.59
CA GLN A 320 10.92 8.62 -41.92
C GLN A 320 11.45 9.48 -43.08
N GLU A 321 12.79 9.44 -43.34
CA GLU A 321 13.40 10.22 -44.40
C GLU A 321 13.42 9.50 -45.75
N THR A 322 13.67 8.17 -45.76
CA THR A 322 13.85 7.40 -47.00
C THR A 322 12.62 6.57 -47.40
N GLY A 323 11.71 6.30 -46.42
CA GLY A 323 10.57 5.43 -46.63
C GLY A 323 10.93 3.95 -46.81
N GLU A 324 12.17 3.57 -46.53
CA GLU A 324 12.66 2.18 -46.62
C GLU A 324 12.66 1.56 -45.21
N PRO A 325 12.54 0.21 -45.10
CA PRO A 325 12.67 -0.48 -43.82
C PRO A 325 14.04 -0.18 -43.18
N SER A 326 14.02 0.17 -41.89
CA SER A 326 15.23 0.51 -41.16
C SER A 326 16.07 -0.72 -40.77
N GLY A 327 15.49 -1.92 -40.81
CA GLY A 327 16.11 -3.18 -40.34
C GLY A 327 16.26 -3.23 -38.80
N ILE A 328 15.66 -2.32 -38.07
CA ILE A 328 15.67 -2.30 -36.62
C ILE A 328 14.53 -3.16 -36.10
N LYS A 329 14.84 -4.05 -35.15
CA LYS A 329 13.83 -4.82 -34.44
C LYS A 329 13.10 -3.93 -33.44
N ILE A 330 11.77 -3.98 -33.45
CA ILE A 330 10.92 -3.21 -32.55
C ILE A 330 10.24 -4.14 -31.54
N PRO A 331 9.88 -3.65 -30.35
CA PRO A 331 9.34 -4.49 -29.28
C PRO A 331 7.88 -4.92 -29.53
N TYR A 332 7.64 -6.22 -29.38
CA TYR A 332 6.34 -6.86 -29.48
C TYR A 332 6.08 -7.77 -28.28
N ILE A 333 4.78 -8.05 -28.04
CA ILE A 333 4.30 -9.11 -27.16
C ILE A 333 3.62 -10.15 -28.02
N VAL A 334 4.19 -11.36 -28.07
CA VAL A 334 3.65 -12.49 -28.79
C VAL A 334 3.15 -13.53 -27.81
N THR A 335 1.88 -13.90 -27.90
CA THR A 335 1.29 -14.94 -27.05
C THR A 335 0.88 -16.14 -27.90
N PHE A 336 1.33 -17.31 -27.51
CA PHE A 336 0.99 -18.57 -28.18
C PHE A 336 0.80 -19.72 -27.19
N ILE A 337 0.12 -20.79 -27.63
CA ILE A 337 -0.15 -21.97 -26.80
C ILE A 337 1.06 -22.87 -26.77
N GLU A 338 1.58 -23.23 -25.58
CA GLU A 338 2.62 -24.22 -25.44
C GLU A 338 2.13 -25.59 -25.90
N GLY A 339 2.69 -26.13 -26.96
CA GLY A 339 2.35 -27.46 -27.50
C GLY A 339 1.67 -27.48 -28.86
N SER A 340 0.64 -26.69 -29.11
CA SER A 340 0.09 -26.50 -30.47
C SER A 340 0.89 -25.49 -31.28
N HIS A 341 1.60 -24.58 -30.62
CA HIS A 341 2.34 -23.47 -31.24
C HIS A 341 1.44 -22.45 -31.96
N GLU A 342 0.13 -22.47 -31.68
CA GLU A 342 -0.83 -21.53 -32.26
C GLU A 342 -0.64 -20.14 -31.63
N ILE A 343 -0.35 -19.15 -32.49
CA ILE A 343 -0.25 -17.76 -32.06
C ILE A 343 -1.66 -17.17 -31.86
N LEU A 344 -1.89 -16.68 -30.67
CA LEU A 344 -3.17 -16.07 -30.27
C LEU A 344 -3.14 -14.55 -30.44
N SER A 345 -2.01 -13.89 -30.15
CA SER A 345 -1.89 -12.46 -30.34
C SER A 345 -0.45 -12.01 -30.57
N ILE A 346 -0.33 -10.95 -31.38
CA ILE A 346 0.91 -10.19 -31.57
C ILE A 346 0.54 -8.72 -31.37
N ARG A 347 1.10 -8.08 -30.34
CA ARG A 347 0.82 -6.69 -30.03
C ARG A 347 2.10 -5.88 -29.93
N ARG A 348 2.04 -4.63 -30.37
CA ARG A 348 3.17 -3.69 -30.22
C ARG A 348 3.41 -3.37 -28.75
N ASN A 349 4.66 -3.40 -28.31
CA ASN A 349 5.06 -3.18 -26.92
C ASN A 349 5.75 -1.83 -26.72
N TYR A 350 5.19 -0.77 -27.33
CA TYR A 350 5.65 0.62 -27.19
C TYR A 350 4.49 1.60 -27.32
N GLU A 351 4.66 2.82 -26.83
CA GLU A 351 3.61 3.85 -26.89
C GLU A 351 3.49 4.42 -28.32
N SER A 352 2.25 4.64 -28.81
CA SER A 352 1.94 5.10 -30.16
C SER A 352 2.66 6.39 -30.56
N GLY A 353 3.00 7.26 -29.62
CA GLY A 353 3.69 8.54 -29.90
C GLY A 353 5.19 8.52 -29.64
N ASP A 354 5.79 7.39 -29.26
CA ASP A 354 7.24 7.34 -28.97
C ASP A 354 8.08 7.11 -30.25
N PRO A 355 8.81 8.13 -30.74
CA PRO A 355 9.66 7.99 -31.93
C PRO A 355 10.80 6.99 -31.74
N MET A 356 11.20 6.72 -30.49
CA MET A 356 12.24 5.77 -30.15
C MET A 356 11.73 4.34 -29.98
N LYS A 357 10.40 4.13 -30.02
CA LYS A 357 9.74 2.84 -29.84
C LYS A 357 10.28 2.06 -28.63
N ARG A 358 10.39 2.74 -27.48
CA ARG A 358 10.94 2.16 -26.25
C ARG A 358 10.03 1.10 -25.69
N LYS A 359 10.62 -0.05 -25.36
CA LYS A 359 9.94 -1.19 -24.75
C LYS A 359 9.22 -0.79 -23.47
N ILE A 360 7.93 -1.10 -23.40
CA ILE A 360 7.14 -0.96 -22.19
C ILE A 360 7.46 -2.14 -21.26
N GLN A 361 7.84 -1.84 -20.02
CA GLN A 361 8.11 -2.85 -19.01
C GLN A 361 6.87 -3.08 -18.15
N TYR A 362 6.44 -4.33 -18.05
CA TYR A 362 5.31 -4.78 -17.23
C TYR A 362 5.76 -5.56 -15.99
N PHE A 363 6.98 -6.09 -16.00
CA PHE A 363 7.49 -6.93 -14.93
C PHE A 363 8.39 -6.16 -13.98
N VAL A 364 8.29 -6.48 -12.71
CA VAL A 364 9.15 -5.97 -11.65
C VAL A 364 9.89 -7.12 -11.01
N HIS A 365 11.22 -7.06 -10.95
CA HIS A 365 12.06 -8.08 -10.36
C HIS A 365 12.39 -7.76 -8.90
N PHE A 366 11.93 -8.61 -7.99
CA PHE A 366 12.29 -8.60 -6.58
C PHE A 366 13.43 -9.59 -6.35
N LYS A 367 14.55 -9.13 -5.79
CA LYS A 367 15.73 -9.94 -5.48
C LYS A 367 15.97 -9.98 -3.98
N PHE A 368 16.09 -11.19 -3.42
CA PHE A 368 16.48 -11.39 -2.02
C PHE A 368 17.96 -11.05 -1.82
N LEU A 369 18.84 -11.79 -2.51
CA LEU A 369 20.25 -11.46 -2.66
C LEU A 369 20.61 -11.45 -4.14
N PRO A 370 21.51 -10.55 -4.59
CA PRO A 370 21.97 -10.57 -5.97
C PRO A 370 22.71 -11.88 -6.26
N GLY A 371 22.33 -12.53 -7.36
CA GLY A 371 23.02 -13.69 -7.88
C GLY A 371 24.25 -13.31 -8.70
N LEU A 372 24.90 -14.32 -9.25
CA LEU A 372 26.00 -14.14 -10.21
C LEU A 372 25.47 -13.89 -11.64
N GLY A 373 24.21 -14.21 -11.91
CA GLY A 373 23.49 -13.97 -13.13
C GLY A 373 22.19 -13.22 -12.89
N PHE A 374 21.18 -13.49 -13.72
CA PHE A 374 19.88 -12.83 -13.64
C PHE A 374 19.12 -13.14 -12.33
N TYR A 375 19.01 -14.43 -11.98
CA TYR A 375 18.28 -14.85 -10.79
C TYR A 375 19.11 -14.61 -9.52
N GLY A 376 18.41 -14.22 -8.44
CA GLY A 376 19.02 -14.01 -7.13
C GLY A 376 19.24 -15.30 -6.35
N PHE A 377 19.99 -15.20 -5.25
CA PHE A 377 20.16 -16.28 -4.29
C PHE A 377 19.15 -16.16 -3.14
N GLY A 378 18.45 -17.26 -2.85
CA GLY A 378 17.56 -17.40 -1.71
C GLY A 378 18.19 -18.19 -0.56
N LEU A 379 17.41 -18.39 0.48
CA LEU A 379 17.81 -19.18 1.66
C LEU A 379 18.11 -20.63 1.31
N ILE A 380 17.45 -21.20 0.29
CA ILE A 380 17.81 -22.54 -0.22
C ILE A 380 19.29 -22.62 -0.58
N HIS A 381 19.80 -21.61 -1.26
CA HIS A 381 21.20 -21.56 -1.68
C HIS A 381 22.14 -21.28 -0.49
N MET A 382 21.69 -20.50 0.49
CA MET A 382 22.53 -20.05 1.61
C MET A 382 22.63 -21.08 2.72
N ILE A 383 21.49 -21.60 3.17
CA ILE A 383 21.39 -22.49 4.33
C ILE A 383 20.88 -23.89 3.99
N GLY A 384 20.54 -24.17 2.73
CA GLY A 384 20.03 -25.48 2.32
C GLY A 384 20.98 -26.63 2.67
N GLY A 385 22.28 -26.43 2.49
CA GLY A 385 23.29 -27.39 2.91
C GLY A 385 23.30 -27.67 4.43
N LEU A 386 23.15 -26.62 5.22
CA LEU A 386 23.07 -26.74 6.69
C LEU A 386 21.78 -27.41 7.12
N SER A 387 20.65 -27.03 6.52
CA SER A 387 19.33 -27.65 6.79
C SER A 387 19.34 -29.13 6.43
N ARG A 388 19.94 -29.52 5.31
CA ARG A 388 20.10 -30.93 4.92
C ARG A 388 20.98 -31.70 5.89
N THR A 389 22.06 -31.10 6.37
CA THR A 389 22.95 -31.71 7.36
C THR A 389 22.24 -31.91 8.70
N ALA A 390 21.52 -30.89 9.18
CA ALA A 390 20.72 -30.95 10.39
C ALA A 390 19.64 -32.04 10.29
N THR A 391 18.93 -32.11 9.17
CA THR A 391 17.93 -33.16 8.88
C THR A 391 18.53 -34.54 8.88
N SER A 392 19.71 -34.70 8.24
CA SER A 392 20.41 -36.00 8.22
C SER A 392 20.87 -36.43 9.61
N ALA A 393 21.37 -35.51 10.43
CA ALA A 393 21.77 -35.80 11.82
C ALA A 393 20.55 -36.13 12.69
N LEU A 394 19.45 -35.39 12.53
CA LEU A 394 18.19 -35.67 13.25
C LEU A 394 17.64 -37.05 12.92
N ARG A 395 17.58 -37.42 11.65
CA ARG A 395 17.13 -38.75 11.19
C ARG A 395 18.00 -39.83 11.75
N GLN A 396 19.34 -39.71 11.73
CA GLN A 396 20.27 -40.70 12.31
C GLN A 396 20.10 -40.86 13.83
N LEU A 397 19.84 -39.77 14.57
CA LEU A 397 19.57 -39.81 15.99
C LEU A 397 18.28 -40.54 16.31
N LEU A 398 17.21 -40.26 15.57
CA LEU A 398 15.91 -40.91 15.72
C LEU A 398 15.96 -42.37 15.33
N ASP A 399 16.64 -42.72 14.24
CA ASP A 399 16.83 -44.08 13.75
C ASP A 399 17.66 -44.92 14.74
N ALA A 400 18.76 -44.37 15.27
CA ALA A 400 19.57 -45.01 16.30
C ALA A 400 18.76 -45.21 17.58
N GLY A 401 17.96 -44.24 18.00
CA GLY A 401 17.03 -44.37 19.13
C GLY A 401 16.01 -45.48 18.93
N THR A 402 15.43 -45.57 17.75
CA THR A 402 14.45 -46.61 17.38
C THR A 402 15.08 -47.98 17.44
N LEU A 403 16.26 -48.17 16.83
CA LEU A 403 16.97 -49.47 16.86
C LEU A 403 17.46 -49.85 18.26
N SER A 404 17.87 -48.85 19.07
CA SER A 404 18.27 -49.10 20.46
C SER A 404 17.10 -49.48 21.35
N ASN A 405 15.94 -48.87 21.19
CA ASN A 405 14.73 -49.14 21.97
C ASN A 405 13.97 -50.39 21.51
N LEU A 406 14.10 -50.76 20.23
CA LEU A 406 13.50 -51.96 19.64
C LEU A 406 14.59 -52.88 19.12
N PRO A 407 15.32 -53.55 20.03
CA PRO A 407 16.47 -54.34 19.64
C PRO A 407 16.08 -55.54 18.81
N ALA A 408 16.72 -55.72 17.67
CA ALA A 408 16.64 -56.93 16.86
C ALA A 408 17.72 -57.90 17.24
N GLY A 409 17.55 -59.17 16.95
CA GLY A 409 18.53 -60.20 17.29
C GLY A 409 18.37 -61.46 16.43
N PHE A 410 19.28 -62.38 16.64
CA PHE A 410 19.26 -63.69 16.02
C PHE A 410 18.78 -64.70 17.03
N LYS A 411 17.86 -65.58 16.64
CA LYS A 411 17.44 -66.73 17.38
C LYS A 411 18.09 -68.02 16.79
N MET A 412 18.54 -68.91 17.65
CA MET A 412 19.10 -70.18 17.20
C MET A 412 18.02 -71.05 16.50
N ARG A 413 18.40 -71.68 15.44
CA ARG A 413 17.46 -72.50 14.65
C ARG A 413 16.96 -73.66 15.54
N GLY A 414 15.63 -73.85 15.67
CA GLY A 414 14.99 -74.92 16.49
C GLY A 414 14.26 -74.40 17.71
N ILE A 415 14.41 -73.12 18.09
CA ILE A 415 13.63 -72.49 19.13
C ILE A 415 12.21 -72.27 18.60
N ARG A 416 11.19 -72.74 19.30
CA ARG A 416 9.81 -72.50 19.06
C ARG A 416 9.26 -71.58 20.13
N ILE A 417 8.70 -70.43 19.74
CA ILE A 417 7.97 -69.52 20.62
C ILE A 417 6.50 -69.75 20.32
N ARG A 418 5.67 -70.02 21.33
CA ARG A 418 4.25 -70.11 21.14
C ARG A 418 3.70 -68.71 20.69
N ASP A 419 2.95 -68.64 19.61
CA ASP A 419 2.37 -67.45 19.05
C ASP A 419 3.40 -66.41 18.56
N ASP A 420 4.49 -66.86 17.91
CA ASP A 420 5.61 -66.07 17.36
C ASP A 420 5.16 -64.97 16.36
N ALA A 421 3.95 -65.12 15.79
CA ALA A 421 3.37 -64.15 14.84
C ALA A 421 2.64 -62.93 15.48
N GLN A 422 2.39 -62.99 16.81
CA GLN A 422 1.69 -61.91 17.52
C GLN A 422 2.62 -61.09 18.39
N SER A 423 2.35 -59.78 18.50
CA SER A 423 3.06 -58.88 19.40
C SER A 423 2.85 -59.23 20.86
N ILE A 424 3.92 -59.21 21.67
CA ILE A 424 3.85 -59.49 23.15
C ILE A 424 3.15 -58.26 23.80
N GLN A 425 2.13 -58.57 24.64
CA GLN A 425 1.45 -57.53 25.41
C GLN A 425 2.22 -57.21 26.70
N PRO A 426 2.15 -56.02 27.25
CA PRO A 426 2.76 -55.69 28.54
C PRO A 426 2.25 -56.57 29.63
N GLY A 427 3.17 -57.30 30.29
CA GLY A 427 2.86 -58.25 31.36
C GLY A 427 2.55 -59.72 30.92
N GLU A 428 2.68 -60.02 29.63
CA GLU A 428 2.47 -61.34 29.05
C GLU A 428 3.76 -62.19 29.16
N PHE A 429 3.61 -63.45 29.51
CA PHE A 429 4.69 -64.47 29.50
C PHE A 429 4.36 -65.51 28.45
N ARG A 430 5.30 -65.83 27.56
CA ARG A 430 5.13 -66.83 26.52
C ARG A 430 6.02 -68.03 26.74
N ASP A 431 5.49 -69.21 26.48
CA ASP A 431 6.22 -70.45 26.54
C ASP A 431 7.22 -70.55 25.37
N VAL A 432 8.45 -70.92 25.68
CA VAL A 432 9.54 -71.05 24.70
C VAL A 432 10.16 -72.41 24.83
N ASP A 433 10.11 -73.20 23.76
CA ASP A 433 10.80 -74.46 23.67
C ASP A 433 12.22 -74.25 23.18
N ALA A 434 13.22 -74.45 24.09
CA ALA A 434 14.63 -74.29 23.76
C ALA A 434 15.36 -75.67 23.85
N PRO A 435 15.81 -76.25 22.75
CA PRO A 435 16.44 -77.51 22.68
C PRO A 435 17.80 -77.66 23.45
N GLY A 436 18.34 -76.65 24.04
CA GLY A 436 19.59 -76.62 24.78
C GLY A 436 19.47 -76.22 26.24
N GLY A 437 18.27 -75.95 26.74
CA GLY A 437 18.02 -75.67 28.15
C GLY A 437 18.43 -74.29 28.65
N ASN A 438 19.20 -73.53 27.90
CA ASN A 438 19.61 -72.21 28.29
C ASN A 438 19.09 -71.14 27.27
N LEU A 439 18.01 -70.45 27.60
CA LEU A 439 17.35 -69.47 26.80
C LEU A 439 18.31 -68.29 26.46
N ARG A 440 19.21 -67.92 27.36
CA ARG A 440 20.11 -66.78 27.23
C ARG A 440 21.16 -66.97 26.13
N ASP A 441 21.66 -68.19 25.92
CA ASP A 441 22.65 -68.51 24.89
C ASP A 441 22.02 -68.75 23.51
N SER A 442 20.67 -68.87 23.53
CA SER A 442 19.87 -69.17 22.35
C SER A 442 19.40 -67.87 21.57
N PHE A 443 19.58 -66.75 22.18
CA PHE A 443 19.26 -65.41 21.55
C PHE A 443 20.51 -64.55 21.59
N MET A 444 20.90 -64.06 20.46
CA MET A 444 21.94 -63.05 20.30
C MET A 444 21.33 -61.71 19.87
N MET A 445 21.29 -60.75 20.77
CA MET A 445 20.89 -59.40 20.43
C MET A 445 21.98 -58.71 19.62
N LEU A 446 21.57 -57.99 18.58
CA LEU A 446 22.47 -57.13 17.82
C LEU A 446 22.90 -55.94 18.69
N PRO A 447 24.19 -55.62 18.76
CA PRO A 447 24.70 -54.51 19.59
C PRO A 447 24.45 -53.19 18.93
N PHE A 448 23.18 -52.74 18.95
CA PHE A 448 22.87 -51.40 18.52
C PHE A 448 23.43 -50.39 19.54
N LYS A 449 24.03 -49.30 18.99
CA LYS A 449 24.59 -48.26 19.83
C LYS A 449 23.49 -47.25 20.14
N GLU A 450 23.51 -46.66 21.32
CA GLU A 450 22.67 -45.54 21.70
C GLU A 450 22.93 -44.31 20.80
N PRO A 451 21.97 -43.40 20.67
CA PRO A 451 22.15 -42.18 19.92
C PRO A 451 23.42 -41.44 20.36
N SER A 452 24.25 -41.04 19.39
CA SER A 452 25.54 -40.40 19.66
C SER A 452 25.38 -38.97 20.21
N GLN A 453 25.88 -38.71 21.41
CA GLN A 453 25.94 -37.36 21.99
C GLN A 453 26.75 -36.37 21.12
N THR A 454 27.81 -36.86 20.45
CA THR A 454 28.60 -36.05 19.52
C THR A 454 27.78 -35.61 18.32
N LEU A 455 26.94 -36.50 17.80
CA LEU A 455 26.05 -36.20 16.69
C LEU A 455 24.97 -35.16 17.09
N LEU A 456 24.42 -35.26 18.30
CA LEU A 456 23.49 -34.29 18.87
C LEU A 456 24.16 -32.91 19.02
N SER A 457 25.40 -32.90 19.54
CA SER A 457 26.16 -31.65 19.66
C SER A 457 26.49 -31.03 18.28
N LEU A 458 26.84 -31.85 17.29
CA LEU A 458 27.07 -31.42 15.92
C LEU A 458 25.81 -30.83 15.30
N MET A 459 24.66 -31.47 15.48
CA MET A 459 23.38 -30.98 15.04
C MET A 459 23.11 -29.60 15.64
N GLY A 460 23.32 -29.39 16.93
CA GLY A 460 23.18 -28.11 17.61
C GLY A 460 24.07 -27.02 17.01
N VAL A 461 25.33 -27.31 16.69
CA VAL A 461 26.26 -26.39 16.03
C VAL A 461 25.77 -26.01 14.63
N VAL A 462 25.31 -26.98 13.85
CA VAL A 462 24.81 -26.75 12.48
C VAL A 462 23.52 -25.95 12.50
N VAL A 463 22.59 -26.24 13.41
CA VAL A 463 21.35 -25.48 13.58
C VAL A 463 21.64 -24.03 13.98
N ASN A 464 22.48 -23.83 14.99
CA ASN A 464 22.91 -22.49 15.40
C ASN A 464 23.61 -21.70 14.25
N ALA A 465 24.43 -22.39 13.45
CA ALA A 465 25.05 -21.77 12.27
C ALA A 465 23.99 -21.36 11.23
N GLY A 466 22.99 -22.22 10.96
CA GLY A 466 21.88 -21.92 10.05
C GLY A 466 21.04 -20.76 10.53
N GLN A 467 20.63 -20.74 11.79
CA GLN A 467 19.87 -19.65 12.40
C GLN A 467 20.65 -18.34 12.40
N ARG A 468 21.92 -18.38 12.73
CA ARG A 468 22.78 -17.17 12.69
C ARG A 468 22.95 -16.63 11.27
N PHE A 469 23.10 -17.51 10.29
CA PHE A 469 23.26 -17.13 8.88
C PHE A 469 21.96 -16.54 8.31
N ALA A 470 20.81 -17.08 8.74
CA ALA A 470 19.49 -16.55 8.38
C ALA A 470 19.10 -15.28 9.16
N SER A 471 20.00 -14.78 10.02
CA SER A 471 19.75 -13.62 10.92
C SER A 471 18.60 -13.80 11.91
N ILE A 472 18.18 -15.04 12.18
CA ILE A 472 17.10 -15.38 13.11
C ILE A 472 17.58 -15.20 14.55
N ALA A 473 18.84 -15.55 14.84
CA ALA A 473 19.41 -15.51 16.19
C ALA A 473 19.50 -14.09 16.78
N ASP A 474 19.61 -13.08 15.93
CA ASP A 474 19.78 -11.69 16.37
C ASP A 474 18.44 -11.02 16.75
N LEU A 475 17.29 -11.64 16.42
CA LEU A 475 15.95 -11.14 16.76
C LEU A 475 15.43 -11.65 18.11
N GLN A 476 16.11 -12.63 18.74
CA GLN A 476 15.80 -13.11 20.07
C GLN A 476 16.32 -12.15 21.17
N VAL A 477 15.79 -10.94 21.19
CA VAL A 477 16.11 -9.93 22.22
C VAL A 477 15.45 -10.25 23.57
N GLY A 478 14.63 -11.30 23.64
CA GLY A 478 13.90 -11.68 24.86
C GLY A 478 14.75 -12.26 26.01
N ASP A 479 15.95 -12.80 25.73
CA ASP A 479 16.80 -13.48 26.72
C ASP A 479 17.99 -12.62 27.21
N GLY A 480 18.16 -11.42 26.68
CA GLY A 480 19.21 -10.48 27.07
C GLY A 480 18.76 -9.55 28.19
N ASN A 481 19.43 -9.67 29.35
CA ASN A 481 19.49 -8.76 30.49
C ASN A 481 18.45 -7.62 30.47
N GLN A 482 17.34 -7.79 31.18
CA GLN A 482 16.28 -6.80 31.36
C GLN A 482 16.75 -5.46 31.99
N GLN A 483 18.03 -5.32 32.31
CA GLN A 483 18.67 -4.16 32.89
C GLN A 483 19.59 -3.40 31.92
N ALA A 484 19.64 -3.77 30.64
CA ALA A 484 20.43 -3.04 29.67
C ALA A 484 19.83 -1.65 29.41
N ALA A 485 20.66 -0.61 29.39
CA ALA A 485 20.23 0.76 29.05
C ALA A 485 19.57 0.75 27.66
N VAL A 486 18.47 1.50 27.50
CA VAL A 486 17.66 1.60 26.25
C VAL A 486 18.56 1.81 25.02
N GLY A 487 19.61 2.63 25.13
CA GLY A 487 20.58 2.85 24.05
C GLY A 487 21.37 1.62 23.64
N THR A 488 21.67 0.70 24.55
CA THR A 488 22.40 -0.54 24.25
C THR A 488 21.49 -1.54 23.54
N THR A 489 20.22 -1.60 23.93
CA THR A 489 19.22 -2.45 23.29
C THR A 489 18.94 -1.96 21.87
N VAL A 490 18.82 -0.64 21.66
CA VAL A 490 18.66 -0.03 20.33
C VAL A 490 19.89 -0.31 19.44
N ALA A 491 21.11 -0.18 19.96
CA ALA A 491 22.33 -0.46 19.20
C ALA A 491 22.48 -1.96 18.83
N LEU A 492 22.04 -2.87 19.71
CA LEU A 492 22.00 -4.30 19.41
C LEU A 492 20.97 -4.65 18.37
N LEU A 493 19.77 -4.05 18.45
CA LEU A 493 18.72 -4.16 17.41
C LEU A 493 19.21 -3.64 16.06
N GLU A 494 19.87 -2.48 16.05
CA GLU A 494 20.44 -1.90 14.82
C GLU A 494 21.52 -2.80 14.21
N ARG A 495 22.36 -3.43 15.04
CA ARG A 495 23.37 -4.37 14.55
C ARG A 495 22.76 -5.62 13.92
N GLY A 496 21.75 -6.22 14.57
CA GLY A 496 21.03 -7.38 14.06
C GLY A 496 20.25 -7.10 12.78
N SER A 497 19.71 -5.89 12.66
CA SER A 497 18.88 -5.50 11.52
C SER A 497 19.66 -5.17 10.23
N ARG A 498 20.98 -5.05 10.25
CA ARG A 498 21.78 -4.59 9.09
C ARG A 498 21.63 -5.48 7.85
N THR A 499 21.64 -6.79 8.01
CA THR A 499 21.48 -7.74 6.88
C THR A 499 20.08 -7.65 6.30
N MET A 500 19.07 -7.59 7.17
CA MET A 500 17.66 -7.40 6.78
C MET A 500 17.44 -6.05 6.12
N SER A 501 18.05 -4.97 6.63
CA SER A 501 17.98 -3.63 6.04
C SER A 501 18.47 -3.61 4.58
N ALA A 502 19.52 -4.35 4.25
CA ALA A 502 20.01 -4.46 2.87
C ALA A 502 19.02 -5.20 1.96
N ILE A 503 18.35 -6.23 2.46
CA ILE A 503 17.32 -6.96 1.71
C ILE A 503 16.10 -6.07 1.53
N HIS A 504 15.62 -5.41 2.58
CA HIS A 504 14.51 -4.46 2.53
C HIS A 504 14.79 -3.31 1.56
N LYS A 505 16.03 -2.81 1.48
CA LYS A 505 16.40 -1.76 0.51
C LYS A 505 16.23 -2.20 -0.94
N ARG A 506 16.50 -3.47 -1.25
CA ARG A 506 16.28 -4.03 -2.60
C ARG A 506 14.79 -4.17 -2.89
N ILE A 507 14.02 -4.69 -1.93
CA ILE A 507 12.56 -4.80 -2.05
C ILE A 507 11.94 -3.41 -2.19
N TYR A 508 12.38 -2.44 -1.40
CA TYR A 508 11.97 -1.03 -1.51
C TYR A 508 12.22 -0.47 -2.93
N SER A 509 13.39 -0.73 -3.50
CA SER A 509 13.70 -0.29 -4.86
C SER A 509 12.80 -0.96 -5.91
N ALA A 510 12.49 -2.24 -5.73
CA ALA A 510 11.56 -2.96 -6.60
C ALA A 510 10.13 -2.45 -6.46
N LEU A 511 9.64 -2.24 -5.23
CA LEU A 511 8.32 -1.62 -4.97
C LEU A 511 8.21 -0.21 -5.57
N LYS A 512 9.28 0.57 -5.50
CA LYS A 512 9.31 1.89 -6.15
C LYS A 512 9.09 1.78 -7.66
N ASN A 513 9.70 0.79 -8.30
CA ASN A 513 9.49 0.53 -9.73
C ASN A 513 8.07 0.03 -10.00
N GLU A 514 7.51 -0.85 -9.16
CA GLU A 514 6.12 -1.29 -9.25
C GLU A 514 5.14 -0.10 -9.22
N PHE A 515 5.31 0.79 -8.24
CA PHE A 515 4.44 1.97 -8.11
C PHE A 515 4.57 2.96 -9.26
N ARG A 516 5.76 3.06 -9.87
CA ARG A 516 5.95 3.87 -11.08
C ARG A 516 5.24 3.26 -12.29
N ILE A 517 5.27 1.94 -12.44
CA ILE A 517 4.52 1.25 -13.49
C ILE A 517 3.01 1.43 -13.26
N LEU A 518 2.53 1.27 -12.02
CA LEU A 518 1.13 1.53 -11.67
C LEU A 518 0.72 2.98 -11.99
N ALA A 519 1.55 3.94 -11.64
CA ALA A 519 1.28 5.36 -11.96
C ALA A 519 1.17 5.61 -13.47
N ARG A 520 2.02 4.94 -14.28
CA ARG A 520 1.92 5.00 -15.74
C ARG A 520 0.61 4.37 -16.24
N VAL A 521 0.20 3.23 -15.69
CA VAL A 521 -1.08 2.60 -16.00
C VAL A 521 -2.23 3.57 -15.69
N PHE A 522 -2.23 4.21 -14.52
CA PHE A 522 -3.24 5.21 -14.19
C PHE A 522 -3.21 6.44 -15.10
N LYS A 523 -2.02 6.89 -15.50
CA LYS A 523 -1.88 8.00 -16.47
C LYS A 523 -2.49 7.67 -17.83
N LEU A 524 -2.44 6.40 -18.27
CA LEU A 524 -2.95 6.00 -19.58
C LEU A 524 -4.46 5.68 -19.57
N TYR A 525 -4.94 5.02 -18.53
CA TYR A 525 -6.28 4.43 -18.51
C TYR A 525 -7.31 5.15 -17.62
N LEU A 526 -6.90 6.12 -16.80
CA LEU A 526 -7.85 6.91 -16.01
C LEU A 526 -8.61 7.92 -16.90
N PRO A 527 -9.91 8.14 -16.66
CA PRO A 527 -10.63 9.26 -17.23
C PRO A 527 -10.04 10.60 -16.76
N GLN A 528 -10.35 11.68 -17.45
CA GLN A 528 -9.83 13.02 -17.12
C GLN A 528 -10.03 13.40 -15.66
N GLU A 529 -11.20 13.07 -15.09
CA GLU A 529 -11.54 13.23 -13.69
C GLU A 529 -12.22 11.96 -13.19
N TYR A 530 -11.70 11.40 -12.10
CA TYR A 530 -12.25 10.19 -11.49
C TYR A 530 -12.63 10.46 -10.03
N PRO A 531 -13.94 10.50 -9.72
CA PRO A 531 -14.42 10.61 -8.35
C PRO A 531 -14.36 9.23 -7.66
N TYR A 532 -13.93 9.20 -6.41
CA TYR A 532 -13.87 7.97 -5.61
C TYR A 532 -14.21 8.23 -4.15
N ASP A 533 -14.82 7.25 -3.51
CA ASP A 533 -15.28 7.36 -2.13
C ASP A 533 -14.28 6.70 -1.18
N VAL A 534 -13.87 7.45 -0.17
CA VAL A 534 -13.01 6.98 0.92
C VAL A 534 -13.61 7.32 2.27
N VAL A 535 -13.10 6.69 3.32
CA VAL A 535 -13.49 7.04 4.69
C VAL A 535 -13.17 8.52 4.95
N GLY A 536 -14.20 9.33 5.11
CA GLY A 536 -14.05 10.80 5.26
C GLY A 536 -14.67 11.62 4.12
N GLY A 537 -15.19 10.99 3.08
CA GLY A 537 -15.94 11.63 1.99
C GLY A 537 -15.45 11.31 0.61
N GLN A 538 -16.10 11.91 -0.38
CA GLN A 538 -15.73 11.76 -1.79
C GLN A 538 -14.46 12.57 -2.08
N LYS A 539 -13.50 11.95 -2.77
CA LYS A 539 -12.29 12.58 -3.30
C LYS A 539 -12.29 12.50 -4.82
N MET A 540 -11.48 13.31 -5.45
CA MET A 540 -11.33 13.37 -6.90
C MET A 540 -9.85 13.33 -7.26
N ILE A 541 -9.51 12.53 -8.26
CA ILE A 541 -8.19 12.48 -8.89
C ILE A 541 -8.32 12.86 -10.37
N LYS A 542 -7.32 13.53 -10.92
CA LYS A 542 -7.23 13.88 -12.33
C LYS A 542 -6.16 13.04 -13.01
N GLN A 543 -6.41 12.64 -14.24
CA GLN A 543 -5.40 11.96 -15.06
C GLN A 543 -4.08 12.75 -15.13
N SER A 544 -4.18 14.09 -15.26
CA SER A 544 -3.04 15.01 -15.27
C SER A 544 -2.25 15.10 -13.96
N ASP A 545 -2.79 14.53 -12.86
CA ASP A 545 -2.04 14.47 -11.59
C ASP A 545 -0.88 13.46 -11.64
N PHE A 546 -0.91 12.49 -12.58
CA PHE A 546 0.16 11.51 -12.80
C PHE A 546 1.19 12.05 -13.81
N ASP A 547 1.94 13.04 -13.38
CA ASP A 547 3.05 13.61 -14.13
C ASP A 547 4.39 13.39 -13.39
N ASP A 548 5.50 13.68 -14.06
CA ASP A 548 6.84 13.47 -13.51
C ASP A 548 7.24 14.46 -12.40
N ARG A 549 6.34 15.36 -11.97
CA ARG A 549 6.58 16.34 -10.89
C ARG A 549 6.47 15.74 -9.51
N VAL A 550 5.83 14.58 -9.38
CA VAL A 550 5.64 13.86 -8.11
C VAL A 550 6.31 12.49 -8.23
N ASP A 551 7.34 12.23 -7.43
CA ASP A 551 7.94 10.89 -7.32
C ASP A 551 7.15 10.05 -6.33
N ILE A 552 6.89 8.80 -6.71
CA ILE A 552 6.12 7.85 -5.94
C ILE A 552 7.10 6.88 -5.30
N VAL A 553 7.05 6.77 -3.98
CA VAL A 553 7.98 5.96 -3.21
C VAL A 553 7.23 5.08 -2.20
N PRO A 554 7.75 3.92 -1.82
CA PRO A 554 7.18 3.13 -0.75
C PRO A 554 7.25 3.86 0.61
N VAL A 555 6.31 3.57 1.50
CA VAL A 555 6.29 4.13 2.87
C VAL A 555 7.42 3.56 3.73
N ALA A 556 7.75 2.27 3.54
CA ALA A 556 8.78 1.59 4.30
C ALA A 556 10.15 2.21 4.01
N ASP A 557 10.71 2.97 4.96
CA ASP A 557 12.07 3.50 4.83
C ASP A 557 13.08 2.42 5.22
N PRO A 558 13.97 1.99 4.31
CA PRO A 558 14.95 0.95 4.60
C PRO A 558 15.99 1.34 5.67
N ASN A 559 16.08 2.62 6.03
CA ASN A 559 16.98 3.11 7.06
C ASN A 559 16.33 3.09 8.46
N ILE A 560 15.02 2.92 8.56
CA ILE A 560 14.26 2.93 9.82
C ILE A 560 13.51 1.61 9.94
N PHE A 561 14.14 0.68 10.65
CA PHE A 561 13.76 -0.73 10.64
C PHE A 561 12.62 -1.10 11.60
N SER A 562 12.34 -0.32 12.64
CA SER A 562 11.29 -0.67 13.60
C SER A 562 10.30 0.47 13.82
N GLN A 563 9.04 0.09 14.05
CA GLN A 563 8.00 1.05 14.45
C GLN A 563 8.42 1.86 15.69
N THR A 564 9.11 1.22 16.65
CA THR A 564 9.65 1.87 17.84
C THR A 564 10.66 2.96 17.50
N GLN A 565 11.53 2.73 16.51
CA GLN A 565 12.47 3.75 16.03
C GLN A 565 11.75 4.91 15.35
N ARG A 566 10.73 4.63 14.51
CA ARG A 566 9.90 5.68 13.89
C ARG A 566 9.23 6.56 14.92
N ILE A 567 8.64 5.95 15.95
CA ILE A 567 8.02 6.68 17.06
C ILE A 567 9.05 7.52 17.79
N SER A 568 10.23 6.97 18.11
CA SER A 568 11.30 7.68 18.82
C SER A 568 11.84 8.87 18.02
N LEU A 569 12.05 8.70 16.70
CA LEU A 569 12.49 9.78 15.82
C LEU A 569 11.42 10.88 15.70
N ALA A 570 10.16 10.50 15.47
CA ALA A 570 9.04 11.45 15.39
C ALA A 570 8.83 12.19 16.72
N GLN A 571 9.02 11.51 17.87
CA GLN A 571 8.97 12.13 19.19
C GLN A 571 10.12 13.14 19.38
N THR A 572 11.33 12.81 18.94
CA THR A 572 12.49 13.71 18.98
C THR A 572 12.26 14.93 18.07
N GLU A 573 11.75 14.71 16.85
CA GLU A 573 11.38 15.78 15.92
C GLU A 573 10.34 16.72 16.54
N LEU A 574 9.28 16.16 17.15
CA LEU A 574 8.25 16.94 17.82
C LEU A 574 8.80 17.74 19.01
N GLN A 575 9.69 17.17 19.80
CA GLN A 575 10.35 17.89 20.90
C GLN A 575 11.23 19.05 20.39
N LEU A 576 11.98 18.86 19.32
CA LEU A 576 12.75 19.92 18.67
C LEU A 576 11.84 21.02 18.11
N ALA A 577 10.73 20.65 17.48
CA ALA A 577 9.75 21.59 16.95
C ALA A 577 9.08 22.40 18.08
N GLN A 578 8.76 21.78 19.21
CA GLN A 578 8.21 22.45 20.39
C GLN A 578 9.22 23.39 21.06
N SER A 579 10.51 23.10 20.98
CA SER A 579 11.54 23.98 21.53
C SER A 579 11.68 25.32 20.78
N ASN A 580 11.36 25.33 19.48
CA ASN A 580 11.38 26.54 18.66
C ASN A 580 10.25 26.54 17.62
N PRO A 581 9.00 26.83 18.03
CA PRO A 581 7.83 26.75 17.16
C PRO A 581 7.84 27.69 15.95
N GLN A 582 8.60 28.79 16.02
CA GLN A 582 8.67 29.78 14.94
C GLN A 582 9.47 29.28 13.73
N MET A 583 10.40 28.33 13.93
CA MET A 583 11.25 27.79 12.87
C MET A 583 10.70 26.48 12.27
N HIS A 584 9.68 25.89 12.89
CA HIS A 584 9.18 24.57 12.52
C HIS A 584 7.69 24.62 12.14
N ASN A 585 7.30 23.79 11.18
CA ASN A 585 5.90 23.55 10.90
C ASN A 585 5.32 22.57 11.93
N MET A 586 4.71 23.11 13.00
CA MET A 586 4.13 22.32 14.08
C MET A 586 3.07 21.33 13.60
N TYR A 587 2.23 21.74 12.62
CA TYR A 587 1.23 20.86 12.05
C TYR A 587 1.85 19.61 11.42
N GLN A 588 2.93 19.78 10.64
CA GLN A 588 3.61 18.66 10.00
C GLN A 588 4.30 17.75 11.02
N SER A 589 4.90 18.30 12.07
CA SER A 589 5.55 17.52 13.12
C SER A 589 4.55 16.69 13.94
N TYR A 590 3.37 17.24 14.25
CA TYR A 590 2.29 16.47 14.86
C TYR A 590 1.76 15.39 13.90
N ARG A 591 1.60 15.70 12.62
CA ARG A 591 1.18 14.74 11.60
C ARG A 591 2.15 13.56 11.49
N ASN A 592 3.46 13.85 11.41
CA ASN A 592 4.52 12.83 11.38
C ASN A 592 4.47 11.93 12.64
N MET A 593 4.16 12.51 13.80
CA MET A 593 4.01 11.74 15.04
C MET A 593 2.77 10.82 14.99
N TYR A 594 1.62 11.31 14.53
CA TYR A 594 0.43 10.47 14.38
C TYR A 594 0.61 9.38 13.31
N GLU A 595 1.30 9.67 12.21
CA GLU A 595 1.67 8.69 11.19
C GLU A 595 2.59 7.59 11.78
N ALA A 596 3.58 7.97 12.58
CA ALA A 596 4.47 7.02 13.26
C ALA A 596 3.74 6.13 14.29
N LEU A 597 2.70 6.66 14.95
CA LEU A 597 1.85 5.93 15.89
C LEU A 597 0.84 5.01 15.17
N GLY A 598 0.62 5.17 13.86
CA GLY A 598 -0.35 4.39 13.07
C GLY A 598 -1.81 4.81 13.33
N VAL A 599 -2.06 6.07 13.62
CA VAL A 599 -3.40 6.60 13.83
C VAL A 599 -4.13 6.72 12.50
N LYS A 600 -5.27 6.04 12.37
CA LYS A 600 -6.15 6.17 11.21
C LYS A 600 -6.92 7.50 11.26
N ASN A 601 -7.16 8.10 10.08
CA ASN A 601 -7.92 9.36 9.94
C ASN A 601 -7.28 10.56 10.66
N ILE A 602 -5.99 10.78 10.45
CA ILE A 602 -5.24 11.89 11.04
C ILE A 602 -5.91 13.25 10.77
N ASP A 603 -6.49 13.44 9.57
CA ASP A 603 -7.15 14.69 9.18
C ASP A 603 -8.44 14.98 10.00
N GLN A 604 -9.02 13.99 10.68
CA GLN A 604 -10.13 14.20 11.63
C GLN A 604 -9.63 14.60 13.04
N VAL A 605 -8.43 14.16 13.42
CA VAL A 605 -7.82 14.43 14.72
C VAL A 605 -7.04 15.74 14.70
N LEU A 606 -6.32 15.99 13.60
CA LEU A 606 -5.44 17.14 13.43
C LEU A 606 -6.02 18.11 12.40
N ILE A 607 -6.59 19.20 12.89
CA ILE A 607 -7.18 20.25 12.06
C ILE A 607 -6.05 21.04 11.40
N ARG A 608 -6.09 21.16 10.08
CA ARG A 608 -5.14 22.03 9.35
C ARG A 608 -5.32 23.47 9.80
N PRO A 609 -4.23 24.20 10.13
CA PRO A 609 -4.32 25.63 10.33
C PRO A 609 -4.86 26.25 9.03
N GLN A 610 -6.05 26.80 9.10
CA GLN A 610 -6.60 27.54 7.96
C GLN A 610 -5.72 28.77 7.76
N GLN A 611 -5.18 28.97 6.56
CA GLN A 611 -4.57 30.25 6.23
C GLN A 611 -5.67 31.30 6.30
N PRO A 612 -5.44 32.40 7.05
CA PRO A 612 -6.42 33.46 7.11
C PRO A 612 -6.69 33.94 5.66
N ALA A 613 -7.96 33.90 5.24
CA ALA A 613 -8.39 34.37 3.94
C ALA A 613 -8.83 35.84 4.03
N PRO A 614 -8.70 36.63 2.95
CA PRO A 614 -9.24 37.99 2.91
C PRO A 614 -10.74 37.98 3.27
N LYS A 615 -11.16 38.85 4.18
CA LYS A 615 -12.54 38.97 4.63
C LYS A 615 -13.08 40.33 4.28
N ASP A 616 -14.41 40.46 4.21
CA ASP A 616 -15.10 41.73 4.11
C ASP A 616 -14.99 42.52 5.43
N PRO A 617 -14.86 43.85 5.43
CA PRO A 617 -14.74 44.68 6.62
C PRO A 617 -15.82 44.40 7.67
N ALA A 618 -17.06 44.08 7.24
CA ALA A 618 -18.15 43.76 8.16
C ALA A 618 -17.92 42.46 8.93
N LEU A 619 -17.30 41.45 8.29
CA LEU A 619 -16.92 40.19 8.96
C LEU A 619 -15.74 40.40 9.91
N GLU A 620 -14.78 41.27 9.55
CA GLU A 620 -13.67 41.65 10.42
C GLU A 620 -14.15 42.37 11.70
N HIS A 621 -15.22 43.19 11.60
CA HIS A 621 -15.85 43.78 12.78
C HIS A 621 -16.44 42.74 13.73
N ILE A 622 -17.06 41.68 13.17
CA ILE A 622 -17.58 40.57 13.97
C ILE A 622 -16.43 39.81 14.65
N ASP A 623 -15.37 39.57 13.91
CA ASP A 623 -14.16 38.92 14.46
C ASP A 623 -13.54 39.74 15.58
N ALA A 624 -13.45 41.08 15.41
CA ALA A 624 -12.96 41.99 16.45
C ALA A 624 -13.82 41.92 17.71
N LEU A 625 -15.15 41.93 17.57
CA LEU A 625 -16.07 41.79 18.70
C LEU A 625 -15.94 40.44 19.39
N GLY A 626 -15.62 39.39 18.61
CA GLY A 626 -15.39 38.02 19.09
C GLY A 626 -14.01 37.79 19.68
N GLY A 627 -13.09 38.74 19.60
CA GLY A 627 -11.70 38.59 20.03
C GLY A 627 -10.87 37.68 19.10
N ALA A 628 -11.32 37.39 17.90
CA ALA A 628 -10.58 36.66 16.86
C ALA A 628 -9.54 37.57 16.22
N GLN A 629 -8.39 37.00 15.79
CA GLN A 629 -7.40 37.73 15.05
C GLN A 629 -7.75 37.78 13.57
N PHE A 630 -7.58 38.94 12.96
CA PHE A 630 -7.73 39.20 11.53
C PHE A 630 -6.57 40.06 11.07
N GLN A 631 -6.25 40.05 9.78
CA GLN A 631 -5.13 40.78 9.20
C GLN A 631 -5.48 41.27 7.79
N ALA A 632 -4.78 42.31 7.34
CA ALA A 632 -4.91 42.85 5.98
C ALA A 632 -4.14 42.01 4.97
N PHE A 633 -4.64 41.93 3.73
CA PHE A 633 -4.03 41.20 2.63
C PHE A 633 -3.75 42.07 1.44
N PRO A 634 -2.63 41.86 0.68
CA PRO A 634 -2.36 42.57 -0.55
C PRO A 634 -3.50 42.42 -1.57
N GLY A 635 -3.82 43.47 -2.31
CA GLY A 635 -4.87 43.45 -3.34
C GLY A 635 -6.30 43.65 -2.83
N GLN A 636 -6.52 43.89 -1.55
CA GLN A 636 -7.81 44.35 -1.02
C GLN A 636 -8.00 45.85 -1.32
N ASP A 637 -9.24 46.35 -1.36
CA ASP A 637 -9.51 47.77 -1.36
C ASP A 637 -9.21 48.36 0.02
N HIS A 638 -7.94 48.65 0.25
CA HIS A 638 -7.44 49.12 1.56
C HIS A 638 -8.15 50.39 2.02
N ARG A 639 -8.48 51.30 1.10
CA ARG A 639 -9.16 52.56 1.44
C ARG A 639 -10.58 52.31 1.92
N ALA A 640 -11.31 51.41 1.25
CA ALA A 640 -12.65 51.05 1.65
C ALA A 640 -12.68 50.36 3.04
N HIS A 641 -11.69 49.45 3.31
CA HIS A 641 -11.55 48.81 4.59
C HIS A 641 -11.25 49.83 5.70
N ILE A 642 -10.27 50.72 5.54
CA ILE A 642 -9.93 51.75 6.51
C ILE A 642 -11.15 52.63 6.82
N THR A 643 -11.88 53.09 5.80
CA THR A 643 -13.07 53.92 6.01
C THR A 643 -14.16 53.16 6.75
N ALA A 644 -14.36 51.87 6.45
CA ALA A 644 -15.32 51.01 7.16
C ALA A 644 -14.92 50.80 8.64
N HIS A 645 -13.63 50.57 8.91
CA HIS A 645 -13.14 50.41 10.27
C HIS A 645 -13.24 51.74 11.06
N LEU A 646 -12.90 52.88 10.49
CA LEU A 646 -13.06 54.15 11.15
C LEU A 646 -14.54 54.46 11.48
N ASN A 647 -15.46 54.15 10.60
CA ASN A 647 -16.89 54.28 10.88
C ASN A 647 -17.35 53.38 12.01
N PHE A 648 -16.84 52.13 12.06
CA PHE A 648 -17.16 51.21 13.14
C PHE A 648 -16.53 51.62 14.47
N MET A 649 -15.30 52.14 14.48
CA MET A 649 -14.60 52.64 15.66
C MET A 649 -15.33 53.86 16.25
N ALA A 650 -16.02 54.64 15.44
CA ALA A 650 -16.82 55.76 15.88
C ALA A 650 -18.08 55.33 16.69
N THR A 651 -18.51 54.08 16.60
CA THR A 651 -19.67 53.55 17.35
C THR A 651 -19.38 53.34 18.86
N ASN A 652 -20.41 53.42 19.69
CA ASN A 652 -20.25 53.20 21.13
C ASN A 652 -19.86 51.75 21.49
N ILE A 653 -20.17 50.79 20.62
CA ILE A 653 -19.77 49.39 20.81
C ILE A 653 -18.27 49.22 20.77
N ALA A 654 -17.64 49.82 19.78
CA ALA A 654 -16.21 49.78 19.59
C ALA A 654 -15.49 50.62 20.67
N ARG A 655 -15.95 51.86 20.91
CA ARG A 655 -15.37 52.82 21.90
C ARG A 655 -15.34 52.28 23.32
N ASN A 656 -16.39 51.53 23.72
CA ASN A 656 -16.49 50.96 25.05
C ASN A 656 -15.64 49.68 25.26
N ASN A 657 -15.03 49.14 24.18
CA ASN A 657 -14.21 47.94 24.24
C ASN A 657 -12.76 48.21 23.79
N PRO A 658 -11.82 48.41 24.74
CA PRO A 658 -10.43 48.72 24.43
C PRO A 658 -9.71 47.66 23.58
N MET A 659 -10.10 46.37 23.71
CA MET A 659 -9.53 45.29 22.90
C MET A 659 -9.96 45.36 21.44
N VAL A 660 -11.23 45.69 21.19
CA VAL A 660 -11.74 45.89 19.83
C VAL A 660 -11.06 47.09 19.19
N MET A 661 -10.94 48.20 19.89
CA MET A 661 -10.22 49.39 19.42
C MET A 661 -8.79 49.04 19.02
N ALA A 662 -8.03 48.40 19.91
CA ALA A 662 -6.63 48.04 19.62
C ALA A 662 -6.48 47.07 18.43
N SER A 663 -7.41 46.12 18.24
CA SER A 663 -7.36 45.20 17.10
C SER A 663 -7.69 45.92 15.77
N LEU A 664 -8.64 46.84 15.74
CA LEU A 664 -8.99 47.64 14.59
C LEU A 664 -7.89 48.64 14.21
N GLU A 665 -7.30 49.35 15.22
CA GLU A 665 -6.16 50.25 15.03
C GLU A 665 -4.97 49.49 14.43
N LYS A 666 -4.68 48.31 14.90
CA LYS A 666 -3.63 47.43 14.33
C LYS A 666 -3.92 47.08 12.88
N ASN A 667 -5.13 46.71 12.55
CA ASN A 667 -5.54 46.30 11.21
C ASN A 667 -5.53 47.53 10.25
N ILE A 668 -6.00 48.70 10.68
CA ILE A 668 -5.88 49.92 9.92
C ILE A 668 -4.42 50.23 9.59
N PHE A 669 -3.52 50.08 10.53
CA PHE A 669 -2.09 50.26 10.32
C PHE A 669 -1.53 49.26 9.29
N GLU A 670 -1.97 48.00 9.35
CA GLU A 670 -1.61 46.99 8.34
C GLU A 670 -2.09 47.37 6.94
N HIS A 671 -3.36 47.84 6.80
CA HIS A 671 -3.89 48.36 5.53
C HIS A 671 -3.13 49.59 5.00
N ILE A 672 -2.79 50.54 5.86
CA ILE A 672 -1.98 51.69 5.49
C ILE A 672 -0.59 51.28 5.00
N SER A 673 0.02 50.29 5.68
CA SER A 673 1.34 49.80 5.30
C SER A 673 1.33 49.07 3.95
N LEU A 674 0.27 48.31 3.65
CA LEU A 674 0.09 47.61 2.38
C LEU A 674 -0.20 48.62 1.26
N MET A 675 -1.06 49.62 1.50
CA MET A 675 -1.38 50.68 0.52
C MET A 675 -0.14 51.51 0.18
N ALA A 676 0.70 51.82 1.21
CA ALA A 676 1.97 52.49 0.97
C ALA A 676 2.95 51.63 0.18
N GLN A 677 2.93 50.32 0.38
CA GLN A 677 3.74 49.39 -0.40
C GLN A 677 3.30 49.25 -1.82
N GLU A 678 2.02 49.16 -2.10
CA GLU A 678 1.44 49.12 -3.45
C GLU A 678 1.74 50.44 -4.22
N GLN A 679 1.68 51.56 -3.52
CA GLN A 679 2.01 52.84 -4.11
C GLN A 679 3.51 52.98 -4.43
N ILE A 680 4.38 52.43 -3.58
CA ILE A 680 5.84 52.36 -3.83
C ILE A 680 6.13 51.45 -5.02
N GLU A 681 5.45 50.30 -5.13
CA GLU A 681 5.62 49.40 -6.27
C GLU A 681 5.25 50.09 -7.61
N LEU A 682 4.30 50.98 -7.59
CA LEU A 682 3.95 51.79 -8.75
C LEU A 682 4.94 52.92 -8.98
N GLU A 683 5.36 53.65 -7.93
CA GLU A 683 6.21 54.84 -8.02
C GLU A 683 7.69 54.50 -8.35
N PHE A 684 8.18 53.38 -7.83
CA PHE A 684 9.57 52.90 -7.95
C PHE A 684 9.72 51.62 -8.78
N LYS A 685 8.77 51.33 -9.66
CA LYS A 685 8.74 50.10 -10.45
C LYS A 685 10.07 49.82 -11.19
N ASP A 686 10.63 50.84 -11.83
CA ASP A 686 11.87 50.71 -12.61
C ASP A 686 13.09 50.51 -11.71
N GLU A 687 13.13 51.17 -10.54
CA GLU A 687 14.20 51.04 -9.58
C GLU A 687 14.17 49.65 -8.88
N LEU A 688 12.97 49.13 -8.62
CA LEU A 688 12.80 47.78 -8.06
C LEU A 688 13.26 46.69 -9.05
N VAL A 689 12.97 46.84 -10.32
CA VAL A 689 13.49 45.94 -11.38
C VAL A 689 15.01 46.03 -11.47
N GLN A 690 15.60 47.23 -11.38
CA GLN A 690 17.06 47.39 -11.34
C GLN A 690 17.69 46.75 -10.10
N MET A 691 17.07 46.87 -8.94
CA MET A 691 17.52 46.21 -7.69
C MET A 691 17.54 44.69 -7.86
N GLN A 692 16.50 44.12 -8.45
CA GLN A 692 16.41 42.70 -8.71
C GLN A 692 17.48 42.21 -9.70
N GLN A 693 17.71 43.00 -10.79
CA GLN A 693 18.78 42.70 -11.74
C GLN A 693 20.18 42.79 -11.11
N MET A 694 20.41 43.78 -10.24
CA MET A 694 21.67 43.90 -9.48
C MET A 694 21.87 42.73 -8.53
N GLN A 695 20.85 42.26 -7.85
CA GLN A 695 20.92 41.05 -7.00
C GLN A 695 21.34 39.80 -7.79
N ILE A 696 20.77 39.61 -8.98
CA ILE A 696 21.13 38.48 -9.87
C ILE A 696 22.56 38.64 -10.39
N ALA A 697 22.97 39.87 -10.76
CA ALA A 697 24.33 40.15 -11.24
C ALA A 697 25.39 39.99 -10.16
N MET A 698 25.09 40.29 -8.90
CA MET A 698 25.99 40.03 -7.75
C MET A 698 26.25 38.53 -7.53
N GLN A 699 25.29 37.67 -7.81
CA GLN A 699 25.48 36.20 -7.74
C GLN A 699 26.40 35.68 -8.85
N GLN A 700 26.45 36.39 -10.00
CA GLN A 700 27.24 35.98 -11.18
C GLN A 700 28.66 36.52 -11.18
N ASN A 701 28.93 37.71 -10.52
CA ASN A 701 30.23 38.39 -10.54
C ASN A 701 30.72 38.84 -9.15
N PRO A 702 31.47 37.99 -8.42
CA PRO A 702 31.93 38.30 -7.05
C PRO A 702 32.90 39.49 -6.94
N GLN A 703 33.60 39.86 -8.02
CA GLN A 703 34.59 40.96 -8.00
C GLN A 703 33.96 42.37 -8.00
N MET A 704 32.73 42.48 -8.49
CA MET A 704 31.97 43.76 -8.49
C MET A 704 30.92 43.81 -7.34
N ALA A 705 30.78 42.72 -6.60
CA ALA A 705 29.75 42.59 -5.57
C ALA A 705 29.77 43.72 -4.53
N GLN A 706 30.93 44.15 -4.09
CA GLN A 706 31.07 45.16 -3.02
C GLN A 706 30.55 46.53 -3.48
N GLN A 707 30.79 46.92 -4.73
CA GLN A 707 30.35 48.21 -5.29
C GLN A 707 28.84 48.19 -5.59
N MET A 708 28.35 47.07 -6.11
CA MET A 708 26.93 46.87 -6.36
C MET A 708 26.12 46.78 -5.07
N GLN A 709 26.70 46.17 -4.00
CA GLN A 709 26.08 46.09 -2.69
C GLN A 709 25.86 47.48 -2.07
N MET A 710 26.79 48.39 -2.23
CA MET A 710 26.65 49.75 -1.75
C MET A 710 25.56 50.51 -2.48
N GLN A 711 25.46 50.36 -3.83
CA GLN A 711 24.40 50.95 -4.61
C GLN A 711 23.02 50.37 -4.26
N LEU A 712 22.93 49.04 -4.09
CA LEU A 712 21.71 48.37 -3.69
C LEU A 712 21.23 48.88 -2.33
N MET A 713 22.15 49.06 -1.37
CA MET A 713 21.83 49.58 -0.04
C MET A 713 21.32 51.02 -0.08
N MET A 714 21.89 51.87 -0.93
CA MET A 714 21.41 53.25 -1.10
C MET A 714 20.01 53.29 -1.73
N MET A 715 19.76 52.45 -2.72
CA MET A 715 18.43 52.35 -3.35
C MET A 715 17.40 51.81 -2.35
N GLN A 716 17.71 50.75 -1.62
CA GLN A 716 16.85 50.23 -0.55
C GLN A 716 16.51 51.31 0.50
N GLN A 717 17.52 52.02 0.96
CA GLN A 717 17.33 53.09 1.97
C GLN A 717 16.41 54.21 1.43
N ARG A 718 16.51 54.56 0.13
CA ARG A 718 15.66 55.55 -0.52
C ARG A 718 14.21 55.07 -0.60
N VAL A 719 13.99 53.82 -1.00
CA VAL A 719 12.66 53.21 -1.09
C VAL A 719 12.02 53.13 0.30
N GLU A 720 12.78 52.67 1.32
CA GLU A 720 12.29 52.60 2.70
C GLU A 720 11.97 53.99 3.27
N ALA A 721 12.82 54.99 3.01
CA ALA A 721 12.56 56.34 3.47
C ALA A 721 11.26 56.92 2.84
N ARG A 722 11.02 56.63 1.54
CA ARG A 722 9.80 57.09 0.88
C ARG A 722 8.58 56.33 1.37
N LYS A 723 8.72 55.01 1.65
CA LYS A 723 7.67 54.21 2.28
C LYS A 723 7.25 54.76 3.65
N ALA A 724 8.21 55.10 4.48
CA ALA A 724 7.95 55.71 5.77
C ALA A 724 7.26 57.08 5.66
N GLN A 725 7.63 57.92 4.63
CA GLN A 725 6.96 59.20 4.37
C GLN A 725 5.51 58.95 3.93
N LEU A 726 5.25 58.04 3.00
CA LEU A 726 3.90 57.71 2.53
C LEU A 726 3.01 57.20 3.69
N ILE A 727 3.53 56.35 4.53
CA ILE A 727 2.80 55.88 5.72
C ILE A 727 2.43 57.05 6.63
N ALA A 728 3.36 58.01 6.84
CA ALA A 728 3.12 59.17 7.70
C ALA A 728 2.06 60.10 7.07
N GLU A 729 2.14 60.35 5.72
CA GLU A 729 1.18 61.16 4.99
C GLU A 729 -0.23 60.55 5.03
N MET A 730 -0.34 59.23 4.75
CA MET A 730 -1.60 58.50 4.82
C MET A 730 -2.17 58.45 6.24
N MET A 731 -1.33 58.27 7.22
CA MET A 731 -1.76 58.24 8.64
C MET A 731 -2.33 59.59 9.08
N GLU A 732 -1.74 60.69 8.64
CA GLU A 732 -2.25 62.04 8.89
C GLU A 732 -3.60 62.27 8.19
N GLU A 733 -3.73 61.80 6.92
CA GLU A 733 -5.01 61.87 6.17
C GLU A 733 -6.13 61.12 6.91
N PHE A 734 -5.86 59.87 7.32
CA PHE A 734 -6.87 59.06 8.01
C PHE A 734 -7.16 59.53 9.44
N MET A 735 -6.22 60.06 10.17
CA MET A 735 -6.50 60.71 11.46
C MET A 735 -7.40 61.95 11.32
N ASN A 736 -7.28 62.67 10.22
CA ASN A 736 -8.19 63.79 9.92
C ASN A 736 -9.60 63.29 9.48
N GLU A 737 -9.68 62.19 8.75
CA GLU A 737 -10.94 61.50 8.44
C GLU A 737 -11.61 60.98 9.72
N GLU A 738 -10.88 60.33 10.61
CA GLU A 738 -11.39 59.85 11.92
C GLU A 738 -12.02 60.98 12.73
N LYS A 739 -11.36 62.11 12.84
CA LYS A 739 -11.91 63.32 13.53
C LYS A 739 -13.20 63.82 12.89
N LYS A 740 -13.28 63.83 11.55
CA LYS A 740 -14.50 64.20 10.83
C LYS A 740 -15.65 63.23 11.06
N ILE A 741 -15.39 61.95 10.93
CA ILE A 741 -16.39 60.87 11.15
C ILE A 741 -16.87 60.92 12.61
N THR A 742 -15.99 61.06 13.55
CA THR A 742 -16.33 61.15 14.97
C THR A 742 -17.22 62.36 15.27
N SER A 743 -16.91 63.51 14.67
CA SER A 743 -17.72 64.74 14.84
C SER A 743 -19.07 64.65 14.16
N GLN A 744 -19.20 63.91 13.06
CA GLN A 744 -20.44 63.66 12.37
C GLN A 744 -21.35 62.70 13.14
N PHE A 745 -20.77 61.66 13.70
CA PHE A 745 -21.51 60.67 14.52
C PHE A 745 -22.11 61.30 15.80
N ASP A 746 -21.40 62.22 16.44
CA ASP A 746 -21.90 62.94 17.61
C ASP A 746 -23.07 63.86 17.35
N ASN A 747 -23.26 64.27 16.04
CA ASN A 747 -24.29 65.23 15.63
C ASN A 747 -25.50 64.66 14.83
N ASP A 748 -25.41 63.41 14.36
CA ASP A 748 -26.42 62.83 13.44
C ASP A 748 -27.44 61.91 14.19
N PRO A 749 -28.76 62.22 14.16
CA PRO A 749 -29.81 61.40 14.78
C PRO A 749 -29.98 60.02 14.09
N ILE A 750 -29.65 59.92 12.78
CA ILE A 750 -29.79 58.66 12.03
C ILE A 750 -28.65 57.72 12.38
N ALA A 751 -27.46 58.27 12.59
CA ALA A 751 -26.30 57.52 13.07
C ALA A 751 -26.59 56.88 14.42
N LYS A 752 -27.25 57.62 15.35
CA LYS A 752 -27.67 57.09 16.65
C LYS A 752 -28.71 55.97 16.58
N LEU A 753 -29.56 55.99 15.57
CA LEU A 753 -30.54 54.91 15.35
C LEU A 753 -29.89 53.64 14.76
N ARG A 754 -28.95 53.80 13.81
CA ARG A 754 -28.16 52.69 13.27
C ARG A 754 -27.23 52.06 14.33
N GLU A 755 -26.67 52.89 15.18
CA GLU A 755 -25.86 52.44 16.33
C GLU A 755 -26.69 51.55 17.25
N ARG A 756 -27.89 51.94 17.60
CA ARG A 756 -28.83 51.14 18.40
C ARG A 756 -29.18 49.80 17.76
N GLU A 757 -29.33 49.80 16.43
CA GLU A 757 -29.58 48.56 15.68
C GLU A 757 -28.33 47.64 15.66
N LEU A 758 -27.14 48.18 15.55
CA LEU A 758 -25.86 47.45 15.66
C LEU A 758 -25.63 46.93 17.08
N ASP A 759 -25.98 47.74 18.11
CA ASP A 759 -25.92 47.33 19.51
C ASP A 759 -26.85 46.14 19.80
N LEU A 760 -28.04 46.15 19.27
CA LEU A 760 -29.01 45.05 19.42
C LEU A 760 -28.51 43.77 18.71
N ARG A 761 -27.96 43.87 17.49
CA ARG A 761 -27.36 42.74 16.79
C ARG A 761 -26.12 42.19 17.48
N ALA A 762 -25.30 43.04 18.06
CA ALA A 762 -24.11 42.62 18.81
C ALA A 762 -24.52 41.85 20.10
N MET A 763 -25.51 42.37 20.84
CA MET A 763 -26.08 41.68 22.03
C MET A 763 -26.72 40.32 21.65
N GLU A 764 -27.39 40.22 20.50
CA GLU A 764 -27.97 38.96 20.02
C GLU A 764 -26.88 37.95 19.68
N ASN A 765 -25.80 38.39 19.00
CA ASN A 765 -24.67 37.52 18.67
C ASN A 765 -23.88 37.10 19.91
N GLN A 766 -23.71 37.99 20.89
CA GLN A 766 -23.04 37.66 22.14
C GLN A 766 -23.88 36.63 22.93
N ARG A 767 -25.20 36.77 22.95
CA ARG A 767 -26.11 35.83 23.58
C ARG A 767 -26.09 34.46 22.90
N LYS A 768 -25.99 34.44 21.56
CA LYS A 768 -25.83 33.18 20.81
C LYS A 768 -24.49 32.49 21.11
N LYS A 769 -23.38 33.25 21.19
CA LYS A 769 -22.10 32.71 21.61
C LYS A 769 -22.08 32.11 23.01
N GLU A 770 -22.69 32.83 23.97
CA GLU A 770 -22.82 32.33 25.35
C GLU A 770 -23.67 31.04 25.40
N GLN A 771 -24.75 30.96 24.60
CA GLN A 771 -25.55 29.74 24.46
C GLN A 771 -24.80 28.59 23.80
N ASP A 772 -23.98 28.86 22.82
CA ASP A 772 -23.14 27.85 22.14
C ASP A 772 -21.97 27.39 23.04
N GLU A 773 -21.39 28.29 23.83
CA GLU A 773 -20.39 27.94 24.86
C GLU A 773 -20.98 27.11 25.98
N GLU A 774 -22.19 27.47 26.44
CA GLU A 774 -22.91 26.66 27.43
C GLU A 774 -23.26 25.28 26.90
N ARG A 775 -23.70 25.16 25.63
CA ARG A 775 -23.94 23.87 24.97
C ARG A 775 -22.68 23.06 24.87
N MET A 776 -21.57 23.68 24.42
CA MET A 776 -20.29 23.01 24.29
C MET A 776 -19.73 22.56 25.66
N ASN A 777 -19.91 23.35 26.72
CA ASN A 777 -19.53 22.98 28.08
C ASN A 777 -20.42 21.85 28.65
N LEU A 778 -21.71 21.83 28.30
CA LEU A 778 -22.65 20.77 28.67
C LEU A 778 -22.30 19.45 27.94
N ASP A 779 -21.92 19.51 26.69
CA ASP A 779 -21.48 18.34 25.94
C ASP A 779 -20.09 17.82 26.37
N LYS A 780 -19.15 18.71 26.72
CA LYS A 780 -17.89 18.32 27.39
C LYS A 780 -18.16 17.65 28.73
N MET A 781 -19.09 18.17 29.52
CA MET A 781 -19.48 17.58 30.82
C MET A 781 -20.14 16.21 30.66
N LYS A 782 -20.99 16.04 29.65
CA LYS A 782 -21.55 14.73 29.27
C LYS A 782 -20.50 13.73 28.80
N THR A 783 -19.53 14.20 28.03
CA THR A 783 -18.45 13.35 27.54
C THR A 783 -17.50 12.91 28.67
N MET A 784 -17.18 13.82 29.59
CA MET A 784 -16.43 13.46 30.81
C MET A 784 -17.19 12.49 31.70
N MET A 785 -18.48 12.70 31.90
CA MET A 785 -19.33 11.80 32.69
C MET A 785 -19.47 10.41 32.06
N ASN A 786 -19.45 10.32 30.72
CA ASN A 786 -19.46 9.05 30.02
C ASN A 786 -18.09 8.36 30.09
N GLN A 787 -16.96 9.13 30.07
CA GLN A 787 -15.62 8.58 30.28
C GLN A 787 -15.46 8.04 31.71
N THR A 788 -15.88 8.79 32.72
CA THR A 788 -15.82 8.34 34.13
C THR A 788 -16.67 7.06 34.34
N ASN A 789 -17.86 6.98 33.73
CA ASN A 789 -18.69 5.78 33.78
C ASN A 789 -18.07 4.58 33.01
N GLN A 790 -17.25 4.81 32.01
CA GLN A 790 -16.48 3.75 31.32
C GLN A 790 -15.27 3.29 32.16
N GLU A 791 -14.59 4.21 32.81
CA GLU A 791 -13.46 3.90 33.71
C GLU A 791 -13.96 3.11 34.94
N ASP A 792 -15.08 3.49 35.52
CA ASP A 792 -15.72 2.73 36.63
C ASP A 792 -16.11 1.32 36.19
N LYS A 793 -16.65 1.15 34.96
CA LYS A 793 -16.96 -0.19 34.41
C LYS A 793 -15.70 -1.01 34.12
N LEU A 794 -14.60 -0.38 33.69
CA LEU A 794 -13.33 -1.05 33.49
C LEU A 794 -12.72 -1.50 34.81
N GLN A 795 -12.75 -0.66 35.85
CA GLN A 795 -12.29 -1.03 37.18
C GLN A 795 -13.12 -2.16 37.79
N GLN A 796 -14.44 -2.13 37.67
CA GLN A 796 -15.33 -3.23 38.12
C GLN A 796 -15.04 -4.55 37.35
N ASN A 797 -14.71 -4.48 36.05
CA ASN A 797 -14.34 -5.66 35.28
C ASN A 797 -12.95 -6.20 35.64
N GLU A 798 -12.00 -5.33 35.99
CA GLU A 798 -10.68 -5.72 36.49
C GLU A 798 -10.77 -6.35 37.88
N GLU A 799 -11.57 -5.80 38.78
CA GLU A 799 -11.84 -6.40 40.10
C GLU A 799 -12.53 -7.78 39.97
N LEU A 800 -13.50 -7.93 39.05
CA LEU A 800 -14.14 -9.20 38.75
C LEU A 800 -13.18 -10.21 38.09
N ALA A 801 -12.23 -9.75 37.27
CA ALA A 801 -11.21 -10.61 36.69
C ALA A 801 -10.19 -11.08 37.75
N ASN A 802 -9.79 -10.19 38.66
CA ASN A 802 -8.91 -10.52 39.78
C ASN A 802 -9.57 -11.49 40.77
N LEU A 803 -10.84 -11.31 41.10
CA LEU A 803 -11.63 -12.24 41.93
C LEU A 803 -11.79 -13.63 41.26
N ARG A 804 -11.89 -13.69 39.93
CA ARG A 804 -11.91 -14.95 39.17
C ARG A 804 -10.52 -15.61 39.12
N ALA A 805 -9.46 -14.84 39.06
CA ALA A 805 -8.08 -15.35 39.14
C ALA A 805 -7.78 -15.93 40.51
N ASP A 806 -8.15 -15.27 41.61
CA ASP A 806 -7.98 -15.72 42.97
C ASP A 806 -8.78 -17.02 43.25
N THR A 807 -10.03 -17.09 42.77
CA THR A 807 -10.83 -18.34 42.90
C THR A 807 -10.29 -19.48 42.05
N SER A 808 -9.57 -19.23 40.95
CA SER A 808 -8.89 -20.25 40.15
C SER A 808 -7.61 -20.72 40.82
N ILE A 809 -6.91 -19.85 41.52
CA ILE A 809 -5.69 -20.20 42.31
C ILE A 809 -6.08 -21.00 43.52
N GLU A 810 -7.17 -20.66 44.25
CA GLU A 810 -7.68 -21.47 45.36
C GLU A 810 -8.13 -22.86 44.92
N LYS A 811 -8.82 -22.97 43.76
CA LYS A 811 -9.15 -24.29 43.18
C LYS A 811 -7.92 -25.11 42.82
N THR A 812 -6.87 -24.48 42.34
CA THR A 812 -5.61 -25.14 41.95
C THR A 812 -4.78 -25.57 43.19
N ILE A 813 -4.84 -24.81 44.26
CA ILE A 813 -4.21 -25.17 45.54
C ILE A 813 -4.98 -26.30 46.24
N LEU A 814 -6.33 -26.28 46.23
CA LEU A 814 -7.13 -27.38 46.78
C LEU A 814 -6.94 -28.69 45.99
N SER A 815 -6.70 -28.63 44.69
CA SER A 815 -6.48 -29.86 43.89
C SER A 815 -5.08 -30.49 44.10
N LYS A 816 -4.13 -29.76 44.67
CA LYS A 816 -2.75 -30.22 44.90
C LYS A 816 -2.50 -30.70 46.33
N THR A 817 -3.44 -30.54 47.28
CA THR A 817 -3.25 -30.85 48.69
C THR A 817 -4.07 -32.05 49.21
N ILE A 818 -4.78 -32.77 48.34
CA ILE A 818 -5.47 -34.01 48.77
C ILE A 818 -4.92 -35.18 47.93
N PRO A 819 -4.24 -36.13 48.57
CA PRO A 819 -3.91 -37.42 47.94
C PRO A 819 -5.17 -38.29 47.82
N SER A 820 -5.29 -38.95 46.66
CA SER A 820 -6.27 -39.98 46.32
C SER A 820 -6.74 -40.83 47.49
N ALA A 821 -8.01 -40.74 47.84
CA ALA A 821 -8.72 -41.71 48.59
C ALA A 821 -9.88 -42.24 47.74
N ASP A 822 -9.54 -43.10 46.80
CA ASP A 822 -10.46 -44.06 46.22
C ASP A 822 -10.42 -45.30 47.14
N SER A 823 -11.24 -45.28 48.18
CA SER A 823 -11.78 -46.49 48.82
C SER A 823 -12.66 -46.07 50.00
N MET A 824 -13.87 -46.42 49.93
CA MET A 824 -14.96 -46.31 50.91
C MET A 824 -16.02 -45.26 50.59
N MET A 825 -17.05 -45.68 49.93
CA MET A 825 -18.36 -45.97 50.53
C MET A 825 -19.38 -46.28 49.44
N LYS A 826 -19.71 -47.52 49.40
CA LYS A 826 -21.08 -48.01 49.16
C LYS A 826 -21.85 -47.76 50.40
N ASN A 827 -23.13 -47.47 50.20
CA ASN A 827 -24.31 -47.40 51.12
C ASN A 827 -24.56 -46.06 51.74
N THR A 828 -25.56 -45.31 51.18
CA THR A 828 -26.94 -45.33 51.81
C THR A 828 -27.81 -44.49 50.86
N GLU A 829 -28.87 -45.19 50.49
CA GLU A 829 -30.08 -44.62 49.89
C GLU A 829 -30.85 -43.77 50.91
N ASN A 830 -31.70 -42.93 50.36
CA ASN A 830 -32.91 -42.29 50.96
C ASN A 830 -32.74 -41.00 51.73
N MET A 831 -33.21 -39.95 51.16
CA MET A 831 -34.39 -39.18 51.57
C MET A 831 -34.57 -37.90 50.83
N VAL A 832 -35.61 -37.85 50.03
CA VAL A 832 -36.27 -36.62 49.57
C VAL A 832 -37.12 -36.08 50.75
N PRO A 833 -37.38 -34.78 50.92
CA PRO A 833 -38.52 -34.20 50.26
C PRO A 833 -38.41 -32.74 49.79
N ASN A 834 -39.16 -32.53 48.73
CA ASN A 834 -39.78 -31.29 48.25
C ASN A 834 -39.92 -30.14 49.25
N ILE A 835 -39.74 -28.94 48.76
CA ILE A 835 -40.68 -27.83 48.88
C ILE A 835 -40.58 -26.87 47.71
N GLU A 836 -41.72 -26.69 47.05
CA GLU A 836 -42.13 -25.72 46.07
C GLU A 836 -42.25 -24.30 46.65
N ILE A 837 -42.23 -23.33 45.75
CA ILE A 837 -43.05 -22.07 45.74
C ILE A 837 -42.48 -20.88 46.51
N MET A 838 -42.18 -19.81 45.76
CA MET A 838 -42.90 -18.58 45.43
C MET A 838 -41.97 -17.53 44.80
N ARG A 839 -42.15 -17.18 43.64
CA ARG A 839 -42.79 -15.99 42.99
C ARG A 839 -42.85 -14.70 43.80
N LYS A 840 -42.38 -13.63 43.14
CA LYS A 840 -42.67 -12.21 43.25
C LYS A 840 -41.72 -11.35 44.13
N GLY A 841 -41.22 -10.36 43.38
CA GLY A 841 -40.63 -9.13 43.83
C GLY A 841 -39.69 -8.57 42.84
#